data_25a8c3c52252ae5c977d0d08b0322af9
#
_entry.id   25a8c3c52252ae5c977d0d08b0322af9
#
_cell.length_a   1.000
_cell.length_b   1.000
_cell.length_c   1.000
_cell.angle_alpha   90.00
_cell.angle_beta   90.00
_cell.angle_gamma   90.00
#
_symmetry.space_group_name_H-M   'P 1'
#
loop_
_entity.id
_entity.type
_entity.pdbx_description
1 polymer ?
#
loop_
_entity_poly.entity_id
_entity_poly.type
_entity_poly.pdbx_seq_one_letter_code
_entity_poly.pdbx_strand_id
1 'polypeptide(L)'
;MFINVFTKPPRGSAHGPTGWRMEDYALVTTHCVVGDGVEASNLYRVVSAIAEGRVPPAARPFFAGGRLIGLLKPNGSTRPIVIGESLRRLIGRVLVVQKKEAMEHHFAPARARAPADPVPPGVEAAQLGVGIEGGLEELVHGVTVALQSHPFPALPPGPPPLNPPDPNPNPNPNPAQPEGWTCISLDFRNFFNTISRPAIFRALLASPAFSDLYPFLSQIYSKDVPARLWADLGEREWDDILSLEGVHQGCSFGSFLASLALQPILVRVAQSMTHGMVAAYCDDVKIVGPCSAARDAYAMVCRLARDELGIEEDPTKGSVMWEGEGSPNPDDLALFPPAMPGVASRITHDRHLGVFIGDARPESVQAVKGKLMDKFHDKGRIMSRLPILSDPQIRFQLLRCCVSTRPGFWLRTMSPSLTHDAASWYDSRMRDCMSDIACAPISDATWLHASLPGSLGGLGLTSAMSTRHAAHYASWAASWANVTRMFPTAVPLSTADLATSALPFAVGLRDAHATTNRALTALEDNLNQHPLPPLAPKSPSLPEPTEIGQRQPHAQKRFATISQCARWLDGFDAATPAHRAVILSQSQQGAMFAFNAVPTVGHGAMLPASFVNAVQLRLRLPLSLLAGITTCKCGCAMDPFGDHVLSCPSCLCDRTPGHDLVVDVVASMARHASKHVSYSSRRPRAASLAYSPNWCPDITLIHGARDGNHVLVDVTCPSVVTRAALPAACHMPLATAIAATAMKHARYGNVHPHTVLPFVVEHAGGINKEGMQFFRMCRDAADNKLNARASDLSSWSSKGFSNFFLQSLSLANLKGLGHLFMVTAASIRAA
;
A
#
# COMPACT_ATOMS: atom_id res chain seq x y z
N MET A 1 5.95 2.56 24.50
CA MET A 1 5.68 3.45 23.36
C MET A 1 6.92 4.20 22.91
N PHE A 2 7.57 4.99 23.78
CA PHE A 2 8.82 5.71 23.48
C PHE A 2 9.86 4.82 22.75
N ILE A 3 10.27 3.70 23.34
CA ILE A 3 11.24 2.77 22.75
C ILE A 3 10.81 2.34 21.33
N ASN A 4 9.54 1.98 21.13
CA ASN A 4 9.05 1.53 19.82
C ASN A 4 9.14 2.61 18.74
N VAL A 5 8.85 3.87 19.07
CA VAL A 5 8.92 4.98 18.11
C VAL A 5 10.37 5.34 17.81
N PHE A 6 11.24 5.35 18.82
CA PHE A 6 12.64 5.72 18.65
C PHE A 6 13.47 4.61 18.00
N THR A 7 13.20 3.34 18.25
CA THR A 7 13.91 2.21 17.61
C THR A 7 13.41 1.87 16.20
N LYS A 8 12.17 2.28 15.85
CA LYS A 8 11.56 2.02 14.54
C LYS A 8 11.04 3.30 13.88
N PRO A 9 11.89 4.33 13.68
CA PRO A 9 11.46 5.57 13.05
C PRO A 9 11.18 5.36 11.54
N PRO A 10 10.48 6.32 10.91
CA PRO A 10 10.39 6.36 9.45
C PRO A 10 11.79 6.46 8.83
N ARG A 11 12.11 5.55 7.93
CA ARG A 11 13.41 5.54 7.25
C ARG A 11 13.43 6.46 6.04
N GLY A 12 14.59 7.04 5.76
CA GLY A 12 14.78 7.95 4.62
C GLY A 12 14.13 9.32 4.80
N SER A 13 13.74 9.70 6.02
CA SER A 13 13.27 11.08 6.27
C SER A 13 14.44 12.06 6.21
N ALA A 14 14.16 13.24 5.60
CA ALA A 14 15.14 14.32 5.56
C ALA A 14 15.56 14.73 6.98
N HIS A 15 16.83 15.07 7.14
CA HIS A 15 17.36 15.61 8.40
C HIS A 15 16.87 17.04 8.64
N GLY A 16 16.83 17.45 9.92
CA GLY A 16 16.63 18.84 10.33
C GLY A 16 17.90 19.69 10.17
N PRO A 17 17.89 20.92 10.72
CA PRO A 17 19.05 21.81 10.66
C PRO A 17 20.35 21.23 11.24
N THR A 18 20.31 20.41 12.26
CA THR A 18 21.50 19.79 12.87
C THR A 18 22.14 18.70 12.00
N GLY A 19 21.48 18.25 10.93
CA GLY A 19 21.97 17.15 10.09
C GLY A 19 21.62 15.75 10.61
N TRP A 20 21.18 15.62 11.87
CA TRP A 20 20.77 14.33 12.44
C TRP A 20 19.51 13.79 11.77
N ARG A 21 19.54 12.50 11.46
CA ARG A 21 18.38 11.78 10.91
C ARG A 21 17.65 11.01 12.02
N MET A 22 16.44 10.59 11.74
CA MET A 22 15.68 9.77 12.69
C MET A 22 16.35 8.40 12.92
N GLU A 23 17.04 7.88 11.91
CA GLU A 23 17.80 6.64 11.99
C GLU A 23 18.97 6.73 12.97
N ASP A 24 19.60 7.88 13.10
CA ASP A 24 20.73 8.08 14.03
C ASP A 24 20.24 7.95 15.48
N TYR A 25 19.06 8.52 15.80
CA TYR A 25 18.40 8.32 17.09
C TYR A 25 18.01 6.87 17.33
N ALA A 26 17.58 6.15 16.28
CA ALA A 26 17.27 4.74 16.40
C ALA A 26 18.50 3.91 16.74
N LEU A 27 19.63 4.24 16.14
CA LEU A 27 20.92 3.57 16.43
C LEU A 27 21.31 3.76 17.90
N VAL A 28 21.33 5.03 18.36
CA VAL A 28 21.63 5.36 19.76
C VAL A 28 20.68 4.64 20.70
N THR A 29 19.36 4.73 20.47
CA THR A 29 18.36 4.12 21.35
C THR A 29 18.50 2.59 21.39
N THR A 30 18.80 1.95 20.27
CA THR A 30 18.99 0.49 20.22
C THR A 30 20.22 0.06 21.02
N HIS A 31 21.32 0.80 20.93
CA HIS A 31 22.51 0.54 21.74
C HIS A 31 22.23 0.72 23.23
N CYS A 32 21.51 1.78 23.58
CA CYS A 32 21.14 2.06 24.97
C CYS A 32 20.23 0.99 25.59
N VAL A 33 19.38 0.34 24.80
CA VAL A 33 18.45 -0.72 25.26
C VAL A 33 19.17 -2.06 25.46
N VAL A 34 20.24 -2.30 24.71
CA VAL A 34 21.04 -3.55 24.79
C VAL A 34 22.09 -3.50 25.93
N GLY A 35 22.45 -2.27 26.37
CA GLY A 35 23.35 -2.04 27.48
C GLY A 35 22.65 -2.14 28.85
N ASP A 36 23.23 -1.48 29.87
CA ASP A 36 22.71 -1.46 31.24
C ASP A 36 21.41 -0.61 31.41
N GLY A 37 20.94 0.00 30.34
CA GLY A 37 19.71 0.80 30.31
C GLY A 37 19.84 2.22 30.85
N VAL A 38 20.98 2.62 31.41
CA VAL A 38 21.20 3.96 31.99
C VAL A 38 21.09 5.04 30.95
N GLU A 39 21.73 4.82 29.78
CA GLU A 39 21.70 5.78 28.67
C GLU A 39 20.31 5.94 28.07
N ALA A 40 19.53 4.84 27.95
CA ALA A 40 18.14 4.89 27.50
C ALA A 40 17.28 5.72 28.49
N SER A 41 17.54 5.58 29.79
CA SER A 41 16.90 6.37 30.83
C SER A 41 17.26 7.86 30.70
N ASN A 42 18.51 8.20 30.42
CA ASN A 42 18.93 9.60 30.25
C ASN A 42 18.32 10.21 28.97
N LEU A 43 18.28 9.48 27.87
CA LEU A 43 17.58 9.94 26.66
C LEU A 43 16.09 10.16 26.93
N TYR A 44 15.44 9.26 27.66
CA TYR A 44 14.04 9.40 28.06
C TYR A 44 13.82 10.65 28.90
N ARG A 45 14.71 10.97 29.87
CA ARG A 45 14.65 12.18 30.68
C ARG A 45 14.74 13.46 29.83
N VAL A 46 15.64 13.49 28.84
CA VAL A 46 15.75 14.62 27.90
C VAL A 46 14.47 14.78 27.09
N VAL A 47 13.96 13.68 26.53
CA VAL A 47 12.72 13.67 25.75
C VAL A 47 11.54 14.13 26.58
N SER A 48 11.41 13.65 27.84
CA SER A 48 10.36 14.07 28.77
C SER A 48 10.46 15.56 29.11
N ALA A 49 11.65 16.05 29.40
CA ALA A 49 11.88 17.48 29.66
C ALA A 49 11.46 18.36 28.47
N ILE A 50 11.76 17.93 27.25
CA ILE A 50 11.32 18.66 26.06
C ILE A 50 9.79 18.60 25.92
N ALA A 51 9.19 17.42 26.14
CA ALA A 51 7.73 17.24 26.04
C ALA A 51 6.99 18.09 27.10
N GLU A 52 7.59 18.28 28.26
CA GLU A 52 7.08 19.11 29.36
C GLU A 52 7.35 20.63 29.21
N GLY A 53 7.87 21.07 28.07
CA GLY A 53 8.04 22.49 27.80
C GLY A 53 9.36 23.09 28.31
N ARG A 54 10.31 22.28 28.74
CA ARG A 54 11.55 22.75 29.42
C ARG A 54 12.73 23.03 28.50
N VAL A 55 12.48 23.34 27.22
CA VAL A 55 13.52 23.83 26.30
C VAL A 55 13.90 25.25 26.72
N PRO A 56 15.19 25.56 26.99
CA PRO A 56 15.61 26.90 27.37
C PRO A 56 15.18 27.95 26.34
N PRO A 57 14.71 29.14 26.75
CA PRO A 57 14.22 30.19 25.83
C PRO A 57 15.18 30.52 24.69
N ALA A 58 16.47 30.61 24.96
CA ALA A 58 17.51 30.88 23.95
C ALA A 58 17.63 29.79 22.89
N ALA A 59 17.28 28.53 23.20
CA ALA A 59 17.34 27.41 22.27
C ALA A 59 16.01 27.20 21.50
N ARG A 60 14.89 27.77 21.99
CA ARG A 60 13.55 27.56 21.39
C ARG A 60 13.47 27.94 19.90
N PRO A 61 14.00 29.10 19.43
CA PRO A 61 13.92 29.46 18.01
C PRO A 61 14.52 28.42 17.09
N PHE A 62 15.59 27.77 17.51
CA PHE A 62 16.30 26.73 16.78
C PHE A 62 15.59 25.38 16.90
N PHE A 63 15.16 25.01 18.10
CA PHE A 63 14.41 23.78 18.34
C PHE A 63 13.06 23.78 17.60
N ALA A 64 12.33 24.90 17.63
CA ALA A 64 11.08 25.10 16.94
C ALA A 64 11.26 25.28 15.42
N GLY A 65 12.45 25.69 14.99
CA GLY A 65 12.81 26.00 13.64
C GLY A 65 12.92 24.80 12.71
N GLY A 66 13.30 25.06 11.47
CA GLY A 66 13.47 24.01 10.48
C GLY A 66 13.91 24.53 9.11
N ARG A 67 14.37 23.63 8.26
CA ARG A 67 14.67 23.94 6.87
C ARG A 67 13.36 24.14 6.11
N LEU A 68 13.25 25.30 5.45
CA LEU A 68 12.11 25.62 4.59
C LEU A 68 12.44 25.19 3.16
N ILE A 69 11.59 24.36 2.59
CA ILE A 69 11.68 23.95 1.19
C ILE A 69 10.38 24.26 0.45
N GLY A 70 10.48 24.72 -0.78
CA GLY A 70 9.34 24.97 -1.66
C GLY A 70 9.04 23.76 -2.55
N LEU A 71 7.88 23.16 -2.40
CA LEU A 71 7.41 22.16 -3.36
C LEU A 71 6.55 22.83 -4.43
N LEU A 72 7.01 22.77 -5.68
CA LEU A 72 6.31 23.32 -6.82
C LEU A 72 4.99 22.55 -7.07
N LYS A 73 3.89 23.29 -7.15
CA LYS A 73 2.58 22.74 -7.53
C LYS A 73 2.43 22.75 -9.06
N PRO A 74 1.52 21.92 -9.63
CA PRO A 74 1.29 21.89 -11.08
C PRO A 74 0.89 23.25 -11.70
N ASN A 75 0.29 24.14 -10.92
CA ASN A 75 -0.09 25.49 -11.34
C ASN A 75 1.03 26.55 -11.18
N GLY A 76 2.28 26.12 -10.91
CA GLY A 76 3.43 27.01 -10.73
C GLY A 76 3.55 27.65 -9.33
N SER A 77 2.55 27.55 -8.46
CA SER A 77 2.65 28.04 -7.09
C SER A 77 3.48 27.11 -6.20
N THR A 78 4.00 27.63 -5.10
CA THR A 78 4.87 26.87 -4.18
C THR A 78 4.12 26.49 -2.90
N ARG A 79 4.35 25.25 -2.43
CA ARG A 79 3.91 24.81 -1.11
C ARG A 79 5.11 24.84 -0.16
N PRO A 80 5.10 25.67 0.89
CA PRO A 80 6.19 25.71 1.87
C PRO A 80 6.12 24.48 2.78
N ILE A 81 7.23 23.74 2.87
CA ILE A 81 7.36 22.59 3.77
C ILE A 81 8.49 22.87 4.75
N VAL A 82 8.21 22.76 6.04
CA VAL A 82 9.20 22.94 7.11
C VAL A 82 9.72 21.58 7.58
N ILE A 83 10.98 21.30 7.33
CA ILE A 83 11.66 20.11 7.83
C ILE A 83 12.27 20.47 9.20
N GLY A 84 11.53 20.24 10.27
CA GLY A 84 11.97 20.48 11.64
C GLY A 84 13.00 19.46 12.13
N GLU A 85 13.60 19.72 13.28
CA GLU A 85 14.56 18.85 13.94
C GLU A 85 14.05 17.41 14.10
N SER A 86 14.91 16.44 13.83
CA SER A 86 14.55 15.03 13.87
C SER A 86 14.12 14.59 15.27
N LEU A 87 14.78 15.06 16.30
CA LEU A 87 14.38 14.80 17.68
C LEU A 87 12.98 15.32 17.99
N ARG A 88 12.70 16.59 17.63
CA ARG A 88 11.36 17.19 17.80
C ARG A 88 10.27 16.38 17.08
N ARG A 89 10.55 15.95 15.87
CA ARG A 89 9.60 15.14 15.08
C ARG A 89 9.36 13.76 15.71
N LEU A 90 10.40 13.13 16.27
CA LEU A 90 10.26 11.85 17.00
C LEU A 90 9.44 12.01 18.26
N ILE A 91 9.70 13.07 19.07
CA ILE A 91 8.90 13.38 20.26
C ILE A 91 7.44 13.64 19.88
N GLY A 92 7.21 14.51 18.88
CA GLY A 92 5.87 14.77 18.35
C GLY A 92 5.15 13.49 17.91
N ARG A 93 5.86 12.55 17.30
CA ARG A 93 5.29 11.25 16.91
C ARG A 93 4.92 10.38 18.12
N VAL A 94 5.72 10.36 19.17
CA VAL A 94 5.35 9.66 20.42
C VAL A 94 4.04 10.21 20.98
N LEU A 95 3.94 11.54 21.08
CA LEU A 95 2.76 12.22 21.61
C LEU A 95 1.51 12.01 20.71
N VAL A 96 1.67 12.06 19.39
CA VAL A 96 0.56 11.74 18.46
C VAL A 96 0.06 10.30 18.66
N VAL A 97 0.98 9.32 18.80
CA VAL A 97 0.58 7.93 19.04
C VAL A 97 -0.12 7.77 20.39
N GLN A 98 0.30 8.53 21.42
CA GLN A 98 -0.38 8.54 22.72
C GLN A 98 -1.81 9.10 22.65
N LYS A 99 -2.03 10.08 21.79
CA LYS A 99 -3.32 10.77 21.64
C LYS A 99 -4.22 10.20 20.54
N LYS A 100 -3.80 9.13 19.86
CA LYS A 100 -4.53 8.59 18.68
C LYS A 100 -6.00 8.30 18.99
N GLU A 101 -6.29 7.59 20.05
CA GLU A 101 -7.66 7.25 20.45
C GLU A 101 -8.47 8.48 20.84
N ALA A 102 -7.87 9.42 21.56
CA ALA A 102 -8.51 10.69 21.91
C ALA A 102 -8.82 11.52 20.66
N MET A 103 -7.92 11.55 19.68
CA MET A 103 -8.16 12.23 18.38
C MET A 103 -9.31 11.57 17.64
N GLU A 104 -9.32 10.25 17.54
CA GLU A 104 -10.40 9.50 16.89
C GLU A 104 -11.75 9.80 17.54
N HIS A 105 -11.80 9.78 18.86
CA HIS A 105 -13.00 10.10 19.64
C HIS A 105 -13.46 11.55 19.43
N HIS A 106 -12.54 12.50 19.42
CA HIS A 106 -12.87 13.94 19.31
C HIS A 106 -13.41 14.31 17.94
N PHE A 107 -12.81 13.78 16.87
CA PHE A 107 -13.14 14.15 15.50
C PHE A 107 -14.26 13.31 14.86
N ALA A 108 -14.58 12.18 15.44
CA ALA A 108 -15.71 11.35 15.04
C ALA A 108 -16.68 11.13 16.21
N PRO A 109 -17.40 12.17 16.66
CA PRO A 109 -18.26 12.13 17.86
C PRO A 109 -19.30 11.01 17.81
N ALA A 110 -19.83 10.71 16.62
CA ALA A 110 -20.78 9.60 16.43
C ALA A 110 -20.22 8.22 16.79
N ARG A 111 -18.88 8.07 16.80
CA ARG A 111 -18.21 6.83 17.25
C ARG A 111 -18.15 6.68 18.77
N ALA A 112 -18.21 7.79 19.46
CA ALA A 112 -18.11 7.85 20.91
C ALA A 112 -19.41 7.52 21.64
N ARG A 113 -20.53 7.51 20.93
CA ARG A 113 -21.83 7.25 21.54
C ARG A 113 -22.05 5.76 21.73
N ALA A 114 -22.61 5.40 22.87
CA ALA A 114 -23.09 4.05 23.06
C ALA A 114 -24.20 3.73 22.03
N PRO A 115 -24.32 2.48 21.54
CA PRO A 115 -25.34 2.11 20.56
C PRO A 115 -26.78 2.43 20.99
N ALA A 116 -27.01 2.65 22.29
CA ALA A 116 -28.31 2.96 22.87
C ALA A 116 -28.59 4.47 23.03
N ASP A 117 -27.62 5.35 22.75
CA ASP A 117 -27.86 6.79 22.88
C ASP A 117 -28.69 7.28 21.67
N PRO A 118 -29.81 7.98 21.91
CA PRO A 118 -30.59 8.55 20.83
C PRO A 118 -29.75 9.56 20.05
N VAL A 119 -29.72 9.42 18.74
CA VAL A 119 -29.11 10.43 17.86
C VAL A 119 -29.93 11.71 18.01
N PRO A 120 -29.34 12.86 18.41
CA PRO A 120 -30.08 14.11 18.45
C PRO A 120 -30.60 14.44 17.06
N PRO A 121 -31.79 15.05 16.96
CA PRO A 121 -32.23 15.56 15.68
C PRO A 121 -31.24 16.63 15.20
N GLY A 122 -30.70 16.44 14.02
CA GLY A 122 -29.75 17.39 13.42
C GLY A 122 -28.60 16.70 12.69
N VAL A 123 -27.76 17.52 12.07
CA VAL A 123 -26.55 17.09 11.33
C VAL A 123 -25.37 17.02 12.28
N GLU A 124 -24.60 15.95 12.21
CA GLU A 124 -23.33 15.84 12.94
C GLU A 124 -22.16 16.28 12.08
N ALA A 125 -21.25 17.07 12.67
CA ALA A 125 -20.01 17.44 12.03
C ALA A 125 -18.95 16.33 12.19
N ALA A 126 -18.25 16.01 11.11
CA ALA A 126 -17.14 15.06 11.12
C ALA A 126 -15.86 15.69 10.56
N GLN A 127 -14.73 15.53 11.27
CA GLN A 127 -13.40 15.84 10.75
C GLN A 127 -12.66 14.53 10.49
N LEU A 128 -12.60 14.12 9.24
CA LEU A 128 -12.14 12.79 8.83
C LEU A 128 -10.65 12.75 8.42
N GLY A 129 -10.00 13.92 8.41
CA GLY A 129 -8.58 14.05 7.99
C GLY A 129 -7.56 13.76 9.10
N VAL A 130 -7.99 13.64 10.36
CA VAL A 130 -7.09 13.49 11.50
C VAL A 130 -7.55 12.39 12.45
N GLY A 131 -6.66 11.46 12.77
CA GLY A 131 -6.93 10.35 13.68
C GLY A 131 -7.85 9.26 13.14
N ILE A 132 -8.58 9.51 12.05
CA ILE A 132 -9.56 8.60 11.46
C ILE A 132 -8.89 7.77 10.38
N GLU A 133 -8.77 6.49 10.62
CA GLU A 133 -8.23 5.55 9.63
C GLU A 133 -9.28 5.29 8.53
N GLY A 134 -8.94 5.56 7.25
CA GLY A 134 -9.87 5.46 6.11
C GLY A 134 -10.86 6.62 6.02
N GLY A 135 -10.61 7.72 6.75
CA GLY A 135 -11.52 8.87 6.76
C GLY A 135 -11.73 9.51 5.38
N LEU A 136 -10.77 9.37 4.49
CA LEU A 136 -10.92 9.84 3.11
C LEU A 136 -11.95 9.01 2.33
N GLU A 137 -11.90 7.70 2.44
CA GLU A 137 -12.90 6.80 1.85
C GLU A 137 -14.28 7.02 2.49
N GLU A 138 -14.35 7.22 3.81
CA GLU A 138 -15.58 7.53 4.52
C GLU A 138 -16.23 8.81 4.00
N LEU A 139 -15.45 9.89 3.79
CA LEU A 139 -15.96 11.14 3.24
C LEU A 139 -16.49 10.97 1.82
N VAL A 140 -15.72 10.30 0.96
CA VAL A 140 -16.11 10.08 -0.44
C VAL A 140 -17.40 9.24 -0.51
N HIS A 141 -17.48 8.15 0.25
CA HIS A 141 -18.68 7.31 0.29
C HIS A 141 -19.86 8.06 0.89
N GLY A 142 -19.64 8.85 1.95
CA GLY A 142 -20.69 9.68 2.56
C GLY A 142 -21.27 10.69 1.58
N VAL A 143 -20.44 11.45 0.88
CA VAL A 143 -20.89 12.40 -0.16
C VAL A 143 -21.62 11.68 -1.29
N THR A 144 -21.11 10.53 -1.73
CA THR A 144 -21.74 9.73 -2.80
C THR A 144 -23.15 9.26 -2.38
N VAL A 145 -23.29 8.76 -1.16
CA VAL A 145 -24.60 8.34 -0.63
C VAL A 145 -25.56 9.51 -0.56
N ALA A 146 -25.13 10.62 0.03
CA ALA A 146 -25.97 11.81 0.20
C ALA A 146 -26.52 12.31 -1.14
N LEU A 147 -25.67 12.42 -2.16
CA LEU A 147 -26.08 12.85 -3.48
C LEU A 147 -26.98 11.87 -4.22
N GLN A 148 -26.73 10.56 -4.08
CA GLN A 148 -27.51 9.54 -4.79
C GLN A 148 -28.82 9.16 -4.09
N SER A 149 -28.94 9.39 -2.79
CA SER A 149 -30.14 9.05 -2.00
C SER A 149 -31.20 10.11 -2.04
N HIS A 150 -30.85 11.33 -2.45
CA HIS A 150 -31.79 12.45 -2.55
C HIS A 150 -31.84 12.95 -4.00
N PRO A 151 -32.36 12.14 -4.93
CA PRO A 151 -32.52 12.59 -6.30
C PRO A 151 -33.53 13.75 -6.31
N PHE A 152 -33.25 14.77 -7.11
CA PHE A 152 -34.17 15.85 -7.33
C PHE A 152 -35.50 15.31 -7.88
N PRO A 153 -36.64 15.89 -7.48
CA PRO A 153 -37.91 15.53 -8.11
C PRO A 153 -37.81 15.72 -9.61
N ALA A 154 -38.26 14.73 -10.36
CA ALA A 154 -38.39 14.89 -11.80
C ALA A 154 -39.21 16.15 -12.06
N LEU A 155 -38.80 16.97 -13.06
CA LEU A 155 -39.63 18.07 -13.51
C LEU A 155 -41.04 17.54 -13.71
N PRO A 156 -42.05 18.21 -13.20
CA PRO A 156 -43.44 17.85 -13.53
C PRO A 156 -43.53 17.80 -15.06
N PRO A 157 -44.28 16.81 -15.63
CA PRO A 157 -44.47 16.78 -17.07
C PRO A 157 -44.96 18.17 -17.49
N GLY A 158 -44.30 18.71 -18.55
CA GLY A 158 -44.60 20.06 -19.05
C GLY A 158 -46.07 20.33 -19.08
N PRO A 159 -46.50 21.59 -18.93
CA PRO A 159 -47.92 21.89 -18.80
C PRO A 159 -48.67 21.22 -19.94
N PRO A 160 -49.82 20.58 -19.64
CA PRO A 160 -50.67 20.03 -20.69
C PRO A 160 -50.98 21.12 -21.68
N PRO A 161 -51.20 20.82 -22.98
CA PRO A 161 -51.50 21.80 -23.97
C PRO A 161 -52.64 22.69 -23.48
N LEU A 162 -52.44 23.99 -23.55
CA LEU A 162 -53.33 25.02 -23.01
C LEU A 162 -54.78 24.76 -23.30
N ASN A 163 -55.52 24.28 -22.29
CA ASN A 163 -56.96 24.46 -22.22
C ASN A 163 -57.23 25.93 -21.89
N PRO A 164 -58.36 26.51 -22.36
CA PRO A 164 -58.69 27.88 -22.08
C PRO A 164 -58.67 28.17 -20.57
N PRO A 165 -58.28 29.36 -20.11
CA PRO A 165 -58.12 29.70 -18.71
C PRO A 165 -59.39 29.46 -17.90
N ASP A 166 -59.22 28.74 -16.78
CA ASP A 166 -60.28 28.55 -15.78
C ASP A 166 -60.65 29.93 -15.19
N PRO A 167 -61.92 30.33 -15.23
CA PRO A 167 -62.34 31.63 -14.74
C PRO A 167 -62.32 31.79 -13.21
N ASN A 168 -61.89 30.80 -12.44
CA ASN A 168 -61.85 30.89 -11.00
C ASN A 168 -60.51 30.29 -10.42
N PRO A 169 -59.42 31.07 -10.40
CA PRO A 169 -58.16 30.59 -9.83
C PRO A 169 -58.33 30.43 -8.31
N ASN A 170 -58.31 29.17 -7.87
CA ASN A 170 -58.23 28.83 -6.45
C ASN A 170 -56.91 29.32 -5.88
N PRO A 171 -56.86 30.17 -4.83
CA PRO A 171 -55.65 30.70 -4.26
C PRO A 171 -54.99 29.72 -3.25
N ASN A 172 -55.11 28.41 -3.47
CA ASN A 172 -54.41 27.46 -2.64
C ASN A 172 -52.92 27.42 -3.10
N PRO A 173 -51.97 27.80 -2.25
CA PRO A 173 -50.59 27.73 -2.63
C PRO A 173 -50.20 26.30 -3.00
N ASN A 174 -49.68 26.12 -4.20
CA ASN A 174 -49.10 24.86 -4.66
C ASN A 174 -48.25 24.29 -3.53
N PRO A 175 -48.38 23.00 -3.13
CA PRO A 175 -47.49 22.45 -2.13
C PRO A 175 -46.07 22.71 -2.59
N ALA A 176 -45.29 23.38 -1.71
CA ALA A 176 -43.92 23.75 -2.00
C ALA A 176 -43.17 22.55 -2.58
N GLN A 177 -42.70 22.68 -3.79
CA GLN A 177 -41.90 21.60 -4.42
C GLN A 177 -40.73 21.28 -3.48
N PRO A 178 -40.42 19.99 -3.26
CA PRO A 178 -39.31 19.62 -2.39
C PRO A 178 -38.04 20.28 -2.92
N GLU A 179 -37.36 20.98 -2.03
CA GLU A 179 -36.15 21.71 -2.33
C GLU A 179 -35.03 20.73 -2.75
N GLY A 180 -34.34 21.05 -3.83
CA GLY A 180 -33.25 20.24 -4.32
C GLY A 180 -32.02 20.24 -3.39
N TRP A 181 -31.21 19.20 -3.45
CA TRP A 181 -29.97 19.08 -2.68
C TRP A 181 -28.76 19.64 -3.46
N THR A 182 -27.79 20.13 -2.73
CA THR A 182 -26.55 20.62 -3.27
C THR A 182 -25.36 20.09 -2.49
N CYS A 183 -24.22 19.98 -3.17
CA CYS A 183 -22.93 19.67 -2.54
C CYS A 183 -21.99 20.85 -2.75
N ILE A 184 -21.59 21.47 -1.66
CA ILE A 184 -20.64 22.59 -1.65
C ILE A 184 -19.28 22.06 -1.20
N SER A 185 -18.28 22.30 -2.03
CA SER A 185 -16.87 22.08 -1.72
C SER A 185 -16.24 23.42 -1.37
N LEU A 186 -15.64 23.53 -0.20
CA LEU A 186 -15.02 24.74 0.29
C LEU A 186 -13.54 24.49 0.55
N ASP A 187 -12.68 25.37 0.05
CA ASP A 187 -11.22 25.38 0.25
C ASP A 187 -10.82 26.72 0.88
N PHE A 188 -9.86 26.73 1.77
CA PHE A 188 -9.36 27.95 2.39
C PHE A 188 -8.00 28.37 1.79
N ARG A 189 -7.78 29.68 1.70
CA ARG A 189 -6.50 30.24 1.25
C ARG A 189 -5.39 29.96 2.26
N ASN A 190 -4.39 29.20 1.84
CA ASN A 190 -3.20 28.92 2.68
C ASN A 190 -3.50 28.49 4.12
N PHE A 191 -4.59 27.76 4.35
CA PHE A 191 -5.15 27.37 5.63
C PHE A 191 -4.11 27.13 6.72
N PHE A 192 -3.17 26.20 6.49
CA PHE A 192 -2.15 25.84 7.48
C PHE A 192 -1.19 26.99 7.83
N ASN A 193 -0.96 27.92 6.90
CA ASN A 193 0.02 28.98 7.08
C ASN A 193 -0.57 30.25 7.72
N THR A 194 -1.89 30.43 7.64
CA THR A 194 -2.58 31.68 8.06
C THR A 194 -3.46 31.50 9.30
N ILE A 195 -3.80 30.26 9.66
CA ILE A 195 -4.70 30.02 10.81
C ILE A 195 -4.14 30.61 12.12
N SER A 196 -5.01 31.30 12.86
CA SER A 196 -4.69 32.00 14.10
C SER A 196 -4.16 31.07 15.20
N ARG A 197 -2.91 31.25 15.64
CA ARG A 197 -2.32 30.51 16.77
C ARG A 197 -3.06 30.72 18.09
N PRO A 198 -3.52 31.95 18.44
CA PRO A 198 -4.40 32.16 19.61
C PRO A 198 -5.67 31.30 19.55
N ALA A 199 -6.31 31.17 18.38
CA ALA A 199 -7.48 30.29 18.20
C ALA A 199 -7.12 28.81 18.39
N ILE A 200 -5.99 28.37 17.85
CA ILE A 200 -5.48 27.00 18.03
C ILE A 200 -5.26 26.71 19.53
N PHE A 201 -4.60 27.60 20.26
CA PHE A 201 -4.32 27.37 21.68
C PHE A 201 -5.57 27.48 22.56
N ARG A 202 -6.54 28.34 22.22
CA ARG A 202 -7.86 28.32 22.86
C ARG A 202 -8.56 26.96 22.71
N ALA A 203 -8.60 26.43 21.51
CA ALA A 203 -9.21 25.11 21.24
C ALA A 203 -8.46 23.97 21.95
N LEU A 204 -7.13 24.02 21.97
CA LEU A 204 -6.29 23.03 22.65
C LEU A 204 -6.54 23.02 24.17
N LEU A 205 -6.56 24.20 24.80
CA LEU A 205 -6.75 24.34 26.25
C LEU A 205 -8.20 24.08 26.69
N ALA A 206 -9.16 24.33 25.80
CA ALA A 206 -10.56 23.99 26.01
C ALA A 206 -10.84 22.50 25.96
N SER A 207 -9.93 21.70 25.41
CA SER A 207 -10.09 20.24 25.27
C SER A 207 -9.31 19.51 26.37
N PRO A 208 -9.96 18.90 27.39
CA PRO A 208 -9.27 18.18 28.46
C PRO A 208 -8.40 17.02 27.96
N ALA A 209 -8.78 16.41 26.84
CA ALA A 209 -8.03 15.32 26.23
C ALA A 209 -6.67 15.74 25.63
N PHE A 210 -6.47 17.03 25.35
CA PHE A 210 -5.32 17.55 24.62
C PHE A 210 -4.58 18.69 25.30
N SER A 211 -5.14 19.27 26.39
CA SER A 211 -4.54 20.42 27.09
C SER A 211 -3.13 20.13 27.60
N ASP A 212 -2.82 18.86 27.91
CA ASP A 212 -1.49 18.41 28.33
C ASP A 212 -0.42 18.49 27.23
N LEU A 213 -0.82 18.68 25.96
CA LEU A 213 0.10 18.92 24.85
C LEU A 213 0.59 20.38 24.80
N TYR A 214 -0.06 21.32 25.53
CA TYR A 214 0.25 22.74 25.50
C TYR A 214 1.73 23.05 25.82
N PRO A 215 2.36 22.45 26.85
CA PRO A 215 3.76 22.74 27.18
C PRO A 215 4.71 22.43 25.99
N PHE A 216 4.49 21.32 25.27
CA PHE A 216 5.29 20.97 24.11
C PHE A 216 5.02 21.89 22.91
N LEU A 217 3.75 22.16 22.62
CA LEU A 217 3.33 22.88 21.41
C LEU A 217 3.59 24.40 21.53
N SER A 218 3.50 24.96 22.73
CA SER A 218 3.81 26.37 22.98
C SER A 218 5.27 26.71 22.68
N GLN A 219 6.21 25.80 22.89
CA GLN A 219 7.61 26.00 22.54
C GLN A 219 7.84 26.07 21.00
N ILE A 220 6.94 25.50 20.19
CA ILE A 220 7.06 25.46 18.74
C ILE A 220 6.38 26.67 18.10
N TYR A 221 5.25 27.11 18.66
CA TYR A 221 4.36 28.11 18.06
C TYR A 221 4.20 29.37 18.91
N SER A 222 5.15 29.66 19.81
CA SER A 222 5.16 30.88 20.62
C SER A 222 5.25 32.12 19.72
N LYS A 223 4.53 33.20 20.15
CA LYS A 223 4.72 34.54 19.58
C LYS A 223 5.94 35.24 20.12
N ASP A 224 6.25 35.01 21.42
CA ASP A 224 7.33 35.73 22.11
C ASP A 224 8.71 35.25 21.66
N VAL A 225 8.80 33.98 21.25
CA VAL A 225 10.03 33.37 20.76
C VAL A 225 9.73 32.60 19.46
N PRO A 226 9.60 33.33 18.34
CA PRO A 226 9.21 32.70 17.08
C PRO A 226 10.28 31.73 16.56
N ALA A 227 9.81 30.68 15.91
CA ALA A 227 10.68 29.70 15.27
C ALA A 227 11.41 30.32 14.05
N ARG A 228 12.70 30.01 13.91
CA ARG A 228 13.49 30.39 12.74
C ARG A 228 13.42 29.36 11.65
N LEU A 229 13.09 29.77 10.46
CA LEU A 229 13.02 28.93 9.28
C LEU A 229 14.13 29.32 8.32
N TRP A 230 14.90 28.36 7.85
CA TRP A 230 16.04 28.57 6.96
C TRP A 230 15.67 28.13 5.55
N ALA A 231 15.60 29.08 4.62
CA ALA A 231 15.46 28.79 3.20
C ALA A 231 16.84 28.73 2.54
N ASP A 232 17.08 27.66 1.80
CA ASP A 232 18.28 27.50 0.97
C ASP A 232 18.03 28.20 -0.35
N LEU A 233 18.73 29.30 -0.59
CA LEU A 233 18.63 30.13 -1.80
C LEU A 233 19.66 29.73 -2.87
N GLY A 234 20.48 28.72 -2.63
CA GLY A 234 21.64 28.40 -3.44
C GLY A 234 22.88 29.19 -3.05
N GLU A 235 24.03 28.90 -3.67
CA GLU A 235 25.30 29.61 -3.45
C GLU A 235 25.74 29.83 -2.00
N ARG A 236 25.27 28.99 -1.06
CA ARG A 236 25.50 29.07 0.40
C ARG A 236 24.83 30.26 1.10
N GLU A 237 23.86 30.89 0.50
CA GLU A 237 23.06 31.92 1.16
C GLU A 237 21.82 31.29 1.80
N TRP A 238 21.54 31.70 3.03
CA TRP A 238 20.38 31.27 3.80
C TRP A 238 19.61 32.48 4.32
N ASP A 239 18.33 32.55 3.93
CA ASP A 239 17.43 33.52 4.54
C ASP A 239 16.83 32.96 5.84
N ASP A 240 16.79 33.83 6.85
CA ASP A 240 16.24 33.55 8.18
C ASP A 240 14.83 34.15 8.28
N ILE A 241 13.82 33.30 8.12
CA ILE A 241 12.42 33.69 8.12
C ILE A 241 11.82 33.35 9.48
N LEU A 242 11.16 34.33 10.13
CA LEU A 242 10.45 34.11 11.36
C LEU A 242 9.06 33.56 11.12
N SER A 243 8.72 32.46 11.78
CA SER A 243 7.40 31.84 11.73
C SER A 243 6.48 32.49 12.75
N LEU A 244 5.65 33.43 12.33
CA LEU A 244 4.79 34.23 13.19
C LEU A 244 3.35 33.73 13.24
N GLU A 245 2.87 33.09 12.18
CA GLU A 245 1.48 32.66 12.01
C GLU A 245 1.37 31.18 11.62
N GLY A 246 0.17 30.64 11.69
CA GLY A 246 -0.16 29.30 11.23
C GLY A 246 0.61 28.18 11.87
N VAL A 247 0.54 27.03 11.24
CA VAL A 247 1.24 25.80 11.63
C VAL A 247 2.17 25.32 10.51
N HIS A 248 3.28 24.71 10.89
CA HIS A 248 4.27 24.22 9.95
C HIS A 248 3.76 23.00 9.16
N GLN A 249 3.72 23.09 7.83
CA GLN A 249 3.53 21.93 6.97
C GLN A 249 4.79 21.05 7.07
N GLY A 250 4.62 19.86 7.67
CA GLY A 250 5.70 18.95 8.03
C GLY A 250 5.87 18.74 9.53
N CYS A 251 5.18 19.50 10.37
CA CYS A 251 5.04 19.23 11.79
C CYS A 251 4.08 18.05 12.03
N SER A 252 4.43 17.16 12.96
CA SER A 252 3.58 16.00 13.31
C SER A 252 2.19 16.38 13.81
N PHE A 253 2.02 17.60 14.34
CA PHE A 253 0.77 18.12 14.87
C PHE A 253 0.09 19.16 13.96
N GLY A 254 0.69 19.53 12.83
CA GLY A 254 0.18 20.65 12.02
C GLY A 254 -1.29 20.47 11.64
N SER A 255 -1.62 19.33 11.01
CA SER A 255 -3.00 19.03 10.61
C SER A 255 -3.93 18.89 11.82
N PHE A 256 -3.48 18.26 12.92
CA PHE A 256 -4.27 18.11 14.14
C PHE A 256 -4.66 19.46 14.73
N LEU A 257 -3.70 20.37 14.89
CA LEU A 257 -3.94 21.69 15.51
C LEU A 257 -4.89 22.56 14.68
N ALA A 258 -4.70 22.56 13.38
CA ALA A 258 -5.57 23.31 12.47
C ALA A 258 -6.99 22.72 12.44
N SER A 259 -7.14 21.39 12.39
CA SER A 259 -8.44 20.72 12.48
C SER A 259 -9.11 20.90 13.85
N LEU A 260 -8.34 20.91 14.93
CA LEU A 260 -8.85 21.14 16.29
C LEU A 260 -9.47 22.53 16.44
N ALA A 261 -8.86 23.55 15.83
CA ALA A 261 -9.40 24.90 15.82
C ALA A 261 -10.65 25.06 14.90
N LEU A 262 -10.71 24.30 13.80
CA LEU A 262 -11.83 24.34 12.87
C LEU A 262 -13.06 23.58 13.40
N GLN A 263 -12.86 22.50 14.15
CA GLN A 263 -13.94 21.59 14.59
C GLN A 263 -15.10 22.30 15.31
N PRO A 264 -14.90 23.25 16.24
CA PRO A 264 -16.01 23.98 16.88
C PRO A 264 -16.90 24.74 15.90
N ILE A 265 -16.32 25.25 14.80
CA ILE A 265 -17.06 25.92 13.74
C ILE A 265 -17.94 24.90 12.98
N LEU A 266 -17.35 23.78 12.58
CA LEU A 266 -18.08 22.72 11.88
C LEU A 266 -19.25 22.19 12.71
N VAL A 267 -19.06 22.02 14.04
CA VAL A 267 -20.13 21.58 14.94
C VAL A 267 -21.28 22.60 15.00
N ARG A 268 -20.99 23.90 15.14
CA ARG A 268 -22.03 24.94 15.17
C ARG A 268 -22.78 25.02 13.85
N VAL A 269 -22.07 24.88 12.72
CA VAL A 269 -22.69 24.88 11.39
C VAL A 269 -23.57 23.64 11.22
N ALA A 270 -23.10 22.47 11.60
CA ALA A 270 -23.92 21.25 11.54
C ALA A 270 -25.17 21.34 12.40
N GLN A 271 -25.07 21.94 13.60
CA GLN A 271 -26.23 22.17 14.48
C GLN A 271 -27.27 23.14 13.92
N SER A 272 -26.91 24.01 12.98
CA SER A 272 -27.86 24.90 12.28
C SER A 272 -28.62 24.21 11.15
N MET A 273 -28.21 23.02 10.74
CA MET A 273 -28.84 22.22 9.68
C MET A 273 -29.76 21.17 10.27
N THR A 274 -30.94 20.98 9.68
CA THR A 274 -31.89 19.93 10.06
C THR A 274 -31.62 18.63 9.31
N HIS A 275 -31.12 18.74 8.09
CA HIS A 275 -30.82 17.61 7.20
C HIS A 275 -29.53 17.86 6.43
N GLY A 276 -28.79 16.80 6.13
CA GLY A 276 -27.58 16.90 5.31
C GLY A 276 -26.33 16.40 6.00
N MET A 277 -25.20 16.94 5.58
CA MET A 277 -23.87 16.57 6.08
C MET A 277 -22.96 17.81 6.13
N VAL A 278 -22.19 17.93 7.20
CA VAL A 278 -21.03 18.80 7.29
C VAL A 278 -19.82 17.94 7.65
N ALA A 279 -18.89 17.77 6.72
CA ALA A 279 -17.68 16.98 6.98
C ALA A 279 -16.45 17.65 6.37
N ALA A 280 -15.30 17.42 6.98
CA ALA A 280 -14.05 17.95 6.51
C ALA A 280 -12.96 16.87 6.45
N TYR A 281 -12.04 17.04 5.53
CA TYR A 281 -10.75 16.35 5.49
C TYR A 281 -9.62 17.38 5.61
N CYS A 282 -9.23 17.66 6.83
CA CYS A 282 -8.40 18.81 7.19
C CYS A 282 -9.08 20.14 6.79
N ASP A 283 -8.56 20.81 5.76
CA ASP A 283 -9.03 22.08 5.20
C ASP A 283 -10.12 21.94 4.13
N ASP A 284 -10.30 20.77 3.58
CA ASP A 284 -11.27 20.49 2.51
C ASP A 284 -12.64 20.18 3.13
N VAL A 285 -13.52 21.20 3.21
CA VAL A 285 -14.84 21.10 3.84
C VAL A 285 -15.91 20.77 2.79
N LYS A 286 -16.82 19.85 3.14
CA LYS A 286 -17.98 19.47 2.34
C LYS A 286 -19.25 19.73 3.12
N ILE A 287 -20.17 20.44 2.47
CA ILE A 287 -21.53 20.69 2.97
C ILE A 287 -22.51 20.11 1.95
N VAL A 288 -23.32 19.16 2.36
CA VAL A 288 -24.31 18.52 1.51
C VAL A 288 -25.68 18.61 2.17
N GLY A 289 -26.68 19.08 1.45
CA GLY A 289 -28.04 19.21 2.01
C GLY A 289 -28.98 19.98 1.08
N PRO A 290 -30.21 20.26 1.55
CA PRO A 290 -31.11 21.15 0.85
C PRO A 290 -30.44 22.48 0.50
N CYS A 291 -30.73 23.04 -0.68
CA CYS A 291 -29.94 24.16 -1.24
C CYS A 291 -29.89 25.38 -0.32
N SER A 292 -31.04 25.78 0.27
CA SER A 292 -31.09 26.92 1.21
C SER A 292 -30.27 26.65 2.49
N ALA A 293 -30.44 25.49 3.09
CA ALA A 293 -29.74 25.11 4.32
C ALA A 293 -28.21 24.99 4.08
N ALA A 294 -27.79 24.38 2.96
CA ALA A 294 -26.40 24.24 2.62
C ALA A 294 -25.73 25.61 2.31
N ARG A 295 -26.46 26.52 1.62
CA ARG A 295 -26.03 27.89 1.38
C ARG A 295 -25.80 28.68 2.68
N ASP A 296 -26.77 28.60 3.60
CA ASP A 296 -26.69 29.30 4.90
C ASP A 296 -25.54 28.73 5.75
N ALA A 297 -25.37 27.41 5.71
CA ALA A 297 -24.23 26.73 6.33
C ALA A 297 -22.88 27.18 5.75
N TYR A 298 -22.78 27.32 4.42
CA TYR A 298 -21.58 27.84 3.73
C TYR A 298 -21.27 29.26 4.18
N ALA A 299 -22.26 30.16 4.15
CA ALA A 299 -22.08 31.55 4.60
C ALA A 299 -21.63 31.62 6.07
N MET A 300 -22.18 30.76 6.92
CA MET A 300 -21.80 30.65 8.33
C MET A 300 -20.37 30.17 8.52
N VAL A 301 -19.94 29.11 7.76
CA VAL A 301 -18.53 28.64 7.80
C VAL A 301 -17.59 29.77 7.42
N CYS A 302 -17.82 30.44 6.30
CA CYS A 302 -16.93 31.50 5.81
C CYS A 302 -16.82 32.65 6.79
N ARG A 303 -17.94 33.09 7.38
CA ARG A 303 -17.96 34.15 8.39
C ARG A 303 -17.19 33.75 9.65
N LEU A 304 -17.52 32.60 10.24
CA LEU A 304 -16.89 32.15 11.49
C LEU A 304 -15.40 31.83 11.30
N ALA A 305 -15.01 31.28 10.18
CA ALA A 305 -13.62 31.02 9.85
C ALA A 305 -12.79 32.31 9.75
N ARG A 306 -13.35 33.35 9.15
CA ARG A 306 -12.73 34.69 9.10
C ARG A 306 -12.63 35.32 10.47
N ASP A 307 -13.74 35.36 11.20
CA ASP A 307 -13.85 36.11 12.45
C ASP A 307 -13.06 35.46 13.59
N GLU A 308 -13.06 34.13 13.68
CA GLU A 308 -12.48 33.40 14.81
C GLU A 308 -11.12 32.80 14.52
N LEU A 309 -10.84 32.38 13.26
CA LEU A 309 -9.60 31.73 12.89
C LEU A 309 -8.68 32.59 12.02
N GLY A 310 -9.18 33.74 11.49
CA GLY A 310 -8.41 34.60 10.60
C GLY A 310 -8.10 33.99 9.24
N ILE A 311 -8.92 33.04 8.78
CA ILE A 311 -8.74 32.37 7.50
C ILE A 311 -9.85 32.77 6.52
N GLU A 312 -9.49 32.88 5.25
CA GLU A 312 -10.40 33.25 4.17
C GLU A 312 -10.60 32.06 3.22
N GLU A 313 -11.79 31.99 2.64
CA GLU A 313 -12.07 31.04 1.57
C GLU A 313 -11.32 31.36 0.27
N ASP A 314 -11.14 30.37 -0.58
CA ASP A 314 -10.69 30.50 -1.95
C ASP A 314 -11.80 30.08 -2.92
N PRO A 315 -12.68 31.00 -3.33
CA PRO A 315 -13.83 30.66 -4.19
C PRO A 315 -13.44 29.98 -5.50
N THR A 316 -12.23 30.23 -5.98
CA THR A 316 -11.75 29.65 -7.25
C THR A 316 -11.41 28.17 -7.16
N LYS A 317 -11.23 27.68 -5.94
CA LYS A 317 -10.96 26.26 -5.65
C LYS A 317 -12.17 25.53 -5.03
N GLY A 318 -13.13 26.29 -4.50
CA GLY A 318 -14.43 25.76 -4.10
C GLY A 318 -15.27 25.37 -5.30
N SER A 319 -16.42 24.74 -5.05
CA SER A 319 -17.41 24.42 -6.08
C SER A 319 -18.79 24.24 -5.46
N VAL A 320 -19.81 24.50 -6.26
CA VAL A 320 -21.22 24.19 -5.95
C VAL A 320 -21.71 23.21 -6.99
N MET A 321 -21.99 21.98 -6.58
CA MET A 321 -22.62 20.98 -7.41
C MET A 321 -24.08 20.84 -6.97
N TRP A 322 -25.00 20.98 -7.88
CA TRP A 322 -26.42 20.84 -7.62
C TRP A 322 -27.06 19.93 -8.65
N GLU A 323 -28.06 19.18 -8.18
CA GLU A 323 -28.73 18.17 -8.98
C GLU A 323 -30.08 18.70 -9.52
N GLY A 324 -30.56 18.13 -10.60
CA GLY A 324 -31.83 18.49 -11.23
C GLY A 324 -31.72 19.11 -12.61
N GLU A 325 -32.76 19.05 -13.41
CA GLU A 325 -32.84 19.65 -14.74
C GLU A 325 -33.18 21.15 -14.70
N GLY A 326 -33.67 21.65 -13.57
CA GLY A 326 -33.94 23.07 -13.35
C GLY A 326 -32.73 23.83 -12.83
N SER A 327 -32.62 25.11 -13.12
CA SER A 327 -31.74 25.98 -12.37
C SER A 327 -32.16 26.02 -10.91
N PRO A 328 -31.23 25.97 -9.91
CA PRO A 328 -31.57 26.42 -8.57
C PRO A 328 -32.17 27.82 -8.65
N ASN A 329 -32.95 28.20 -7.67
CA ASN A 329 -33.49 29.55 -7.63
C ASN A 329 -32.34 30.55 -7.83
N PRO A 330 -32.43 31.47 -8.80
CA PRO A 330 -31.37 32.48 -9.05
C PRO A 330 -30.95 33.21 -7.79
N ASP A 331 -31.86 33.41 -6.85
CA ASP A 331 -31.59 34.07 -5.56
C ASP A 331 -30.67 33.22 -4.67
N ASP A 332 -30.76 31.91 -4.76
CA ASP A 332 -29.86 30.99 -4.01
C ASP A 332 -28.45 31.02 -4.60
N LEU A 333 -28.32 31.02 -5.90
CA LEU A 333 -27.00 31.14 -6.58
C LEU A 333 -26.35 32.52 -6.43
N ALA A 334 -27.13 33.57 -6.33
CA ALA A 334 -26.62 34.93 -6.18
C ALA A 334 -25.84 35.16 -4.87
N LEU A 335 -26.01 34.30 -3.90
CA LEU A 335 -25.31 34.37 -2.62
C LEU A 335 -23.92 33.68 -2.61
N PHE A 336 -23.61 32.91 -3.65
CA PHE A 336 -22.26 32.38 -3.82
C PHE A 336 -21.37 33.33 -4.62
N PRO A 337 -20.05 33.35 -4.36
CA PRO A 337 -19.12 34.13 -5.17
C PRO A 337 -19.23 33.76 -6.66
N PRO A 338 -19.37 34.74 -7.58
CA PRO A 338 -19.49 34.46 -9.03
C PRO A 338 -18.33 33.66 -9.63
N ALA A 339 -17.16 33.75 -9.02
CA ALA A 339 -15.95 33.02 -9.43
C ALA A 339 -15.97 31.55 -9.04
N MET A 340 -16.94 31.10 -8.20
CA MET A 340 -17.03 29.72 -7.74
C MET A 340 -17.57 28.81 -8.86
N PRO A 341 -16.87 27.72 -9.22
CA PRO A 341 -17.36 26.75 -10.18
C PRO A 341 -18.73 26.20 -9.80
N GLY A 342 -19.65 26.13 -10.75
CA GLY A 342 -21.02 25.68 -10.55
C GLY A 342 -22.02 26.80 -10.37
N VAL A 343 -21.60 28.04 -10.07
CA VAL A 343 -22.51 29.20 -9.90
C VAL A 343 -22.97 29.74 -11.27
N ALA A 344 -22.04 30.10 -12.15
CA ALA A 344 -22.34 30.61 -13.47
C ALA A 344 -22.86 29.55 -14.47
N SER A 345 -22.41 28.32 -14.31
CA SER A 345 -22.84 27.19 -15.12
C SER A 345 -22.87 25.92 -14.30
N ARG A 346 -23.93 25.13 -14.43
CA ARG A 346 -24.11 23.89 -13.73
C ARG A 346 -22.94 22.94 -13.96
N ILE A 347 -22.41 22.37 -12.87
CA ILE A 347 -21.52 21.22 -12.92
C ILE A 347 -22.27 19.96 -12.46
N THR A 348 -22.19 18.90 -13.23
CA THR A 348 -22.86 17.61 -12.99
C THR A 348 -21.96 16.60 -12.30
N HIS A 349 -20.70 16.90 -12.21
CA HIS A 349 -19.67 16.12 -11.53
C HIS A 349 -18.56 17.05 -11.04
N ASP A 350 -17.97 16.69 -9.92
CA ASP A 350 -16.84 17.44 -9.37
C ASP A 350 -15.77 16.51 -8.81
N ARG A 351 -14.60 17.06 -8.53
CA ARG A 351 -13.46 16.33 -7.99
C ARG A 351 -13.35 16.57 -6.48
N HIS A 352 -13.76 15.58 -5.69
CA HIS A 352 -13.63 15.60 -4.25
C HIS A 352 -12.43 14.73 -3.80
N LEU A 353 -11.44 15.34 -3.14
CA LEU A 353 -10.25 14.64 -2.62
C LEU A 353 -9.54 13.74 -3.66
N GLY A 354 -9.64 14.11 -4.93
CA GLY A 354 -9.02 13.34 -6.03
C GLY A 354 -9.91 12.29 -6.69
N VAL A 355 -11.12 12.07 -6.18
CA VAL A 355 -12.17 11.20 -6.75
C VAL A 355 -13.16 12.05 -7.51
N PHE A 356 -13.71 11.55 -8.60
CA PHE A 356 -14.80 12.17 -9.32
C PHE A 356 -16.14 11.65 -8.81
N ILE A 357 -16.95 12.54 -8.30
CA ILE A 357 -18.32 12.28 -7.84
C ILE A 357 -19.26 13.03 -8.76
N GLY A 358 -20.33 12.38 -9.15
CA GLY A 358 -21.39 12.94 -9.97
C GLY A 358 -22.75 12.38 -9.57
N ASP A 359 -23.79 13.01 -10.10
CA ASP A 359 -25.15 12.47 -9.95
C ASP A 359 -25.31 11.15 -10.74
N ALA A 360 -26.44 10.49 -10.56
CA ALA A 360 -26.71 9.17 -11.15
C ALA A 360 -27.12 9.21 -12.64
N ARG A 361 -27.21 10.37 -13.26
CA ARG A 361 -27.66 10.51 -14.66
C ARG A 361 -26.63 9.97 -15.65
N PRO A 362 -27.08 9.42 -16.79
CA PRO A 362 -26.19 8.83 -17.79
C PRO A 362 -25.06 9.77 -18.26
N GLU A 363 -25.38 11.05 -18.51
CA GLU A 363 -24.38 12.04 -18.94
C GLU A 363 -23.35 12.33 -17.87
N SER A 364 -23.72 12.43 -16.61
CA SER A 364 -22.79 12.60 -15.49
C SER A 364 -21.91 11.37 -15.31
N VAL A 365 -22.49 10.19 -15.39
CA VAL A 365 -21.74 8.92 -15.35
C VAL A 365 -20.72 8.85 -16.48
N GLN A 366 -21.11 9.25 -17.69
CA GLN A 366 -20.20 9.26 -18.84
C GLN A 366 -19.08 10.30 -18.68
N ALA A 367 -19.41 11.48 -18.17
CA ALA A 367 -18.42 12.52 -17.88
C ALA A 367 -17.42 12.08 -16.81
N VAL A 368 -17.89 11.44 -15.72
CA VAL A 368 -17.04 10.85 -14.68
C VAL A 368 -16.11 9.78 -15.25
N LYS A 369 -16.62 8.86 -16.10
CA LYS A 369 -15.81 7.87 -16.80
C LYS A 369 -14.73 8.51 -17.67
N GLY A 370 -15.04 9.55 -18.41
CA GLY A 370 -14.09 10.30 -19.22
C GLY A 370 -12.96 10.93 -18.36
N LYS A 371 -13.33 11.64 -17.30
CA LYS A 371 -12.36 12.25 -16.37
C LYS A 371 -11.48 11.20 -15.66
N LEU A 372 -12.05 10.06 -15.33
CA LEU A 372 -11.30 8.95 -14.75
C LEU A 372 -10.30 8.36 -15.76
N MET A 373 -10.72 8.19 -17.01
CA MET A 373 -9.85 7.74 -18.10
C MET A 373 -8.66 8.71 -18.28
N ASP A 374 -8.91 10.03 -18.31
CA ASP A 374 -7.84 11.04 -18.38
C ASP A 374 -6.84 10.90 -17.23
N LYS A 375 -7.32 10.61 -16.01
CA LYS A 375 -6.45 10.38 -14.85
C LYS A 375 -5.64 9.10 -14.97
N PHE A 376 -6.23 8.03 -15.48
CA PHE A 376 -5.49 6.79 -15.72
C PHE A 376 -4.44 6.98 -16.82
N HIS A 377 -4.77 7.71 -17.89
CA HIS A 377 -3.81 8.09 -18.91
C HIS A 377 -2.65 8.91 -18.34
N ASP A 378 -2.94 9.94 -17.54
CA ASP A 378 -1.92 10.74 -16.86
C ASP A 378 -1.01 9.89 -15.94
N LYS A 379 -1.61 9.02 -15.12
CA LYS A 379 -0.84 8.10 -14.25
C LYS A 379 -0.09 7.03 -15.04
N GLY A 380 -0.59 6.66 -16.21
CA GLY A 380 0.03 5.72 -17.14
C GLY A 380 1.21 6.29 -17.94
N ARG A 381 1.41 7.61 -17.98
CA ARG A 381 2.52 8.25 -18.74
C ARG A 381 3.91 7.69 -18.38
N ILE A 382 4.11 7.23 -17.15
CA ILE A 382 5.38 6.62 -16.75
C ILE A 382 5.65 5.33 -17.53
N MET A 383 4.60 4.61 -17.95
CA MET A 383 4.74 3.35 -18.69
C MET A 383 5.40 3.58 -20.04
N SER A 384 5.05 4.66 -20.74
CA SER A 384 5.68 5.03 -22.02
C SER A 384 7.13 5.48 -21.91
N ARG A 385 7.59 5.79 -20.68
CA ARG A 385 8.98 6.18 -20.39
C ARG A 385 9.85 5.02 -19.92
N LEU A 386 9.27 3.90 -19.51
CA LEU A 386 10.03 2.73 -19.05
C LEU A 386 11.00 2.19 -20.10
N PRO A 387 10.67 2.14 -21.40
CA PRO A 387 11.60 1.65 -22.44
C PRO A 387 12.89 2.48 -22.60
N ILE A 388 12.94 3.74 -22.09
CA ILE A 388 14.16 4.56 -22.09
C ILE A 388 15.25 3.91 -21.23
N LEU A 389 14.87 3.15 -20.21
CA LEU A 389 15.80 2.44 -19.34
C LEU A 389 16.23 1.13 -20.02
N SER A 390 17.51 0.92 -20.18
CA SER A 390 18.06 -0.29 -20.81
C SER A 390 17.94 -1.55 -19.94
N ASP A 391 17.98 -1.40 -18.61
CA ASP A 391 17.95 -2.51 -17.66
C ASP A 391 16.52 -3.04 -17.41
N PRO A 392 16.23 -4.31 -17.79
CA PRO A 392 14.90 -4.89 -17.61
C PRO A 392 14.53 -5.11 -16.13
N GLN A 393 15.50 -5.32 -15.23
CA GLN A 393 15.26 -5.47 -13.80
C GLN A 393 14.80 -4.15 -13.18
N ILE A 394 15.41 -3.03 -13.54
CA ILE A 394 15.00 -1.69 -13.12
C ILE A 394 13.60 -1.37 -13.65
N ARG A 395 13.35 -1.64 -14.95
CA ARG A 395 12.01 -1.46 -15.55
C ARG A 395 10.94 -2.25 -14.80
N PHE A 396 11.23 -3.51 -14.47
CA PHE A 396 10.32 -4.36 -13.72
C PHE A 396 10.03 -3.82 -12.31
N GLN A 397 11.06 -3.38 -11.57
CA GLN A 397 10.87 -2.81 -10.24
C GLN A 397 10.01 -1.55 -10.28
N LEU A 398 10.22 -0.66 -11.23
CA LEU A 398 9.39 0.54 -11.41
C LEU A 398 7.96 0.19 -11.79
N LEU A 399 7.76 -0.75 -12.73
CA LEU A 399 6.43 -1.22 -13.12
C LEU A 399 5.67 -1.77 -11.91
N ARG A 400 6.33 -2.63 -11.14
CA ARG A 400 5.72 -3.31 -9.99
C ARG A 400 5.47 -2.36 -8.80
N CYS A 401 6.47 -1.59 -8.38
CA CYS A 401 6.40 -0.81 -7.14
C CYS A 401 5.79 0.58 -7.34
N CYS A 402 6.00 1.20 -8.51
CA CYS A 402 5.61 2.57 -8.76
C CYS A 402 4.40 2.73 -9.68
N VAL A 403 4.09 1.73 -10.51
CA VAL A 403 3.02 1.82 -11.51
C VAL A 403 1.81 1.00 -11.10
N SER A 404 1.97 -0.29 -10.85
CA SER A 404 0.85 -1.22 -10.70
C SER A 404 -0.10 -0.86 -9.54
N THR A 405 0.36 -0.14 -8.53
CA THR A 405 -0.43 0.24 -7.35
C THR A 405 -1.18 1.56 -7.49
N ARG A 406 -0.87 2.38 -8.51
CA ARG A 406 -1.44 3.73 -8.67
C ARG A 406 -2.95 3.79 -8.79
N PRO A 407 -3.64 2.86 -9.49
CA PRO A 407 -5.08 2.88 -9.59
C PRO A 407 -5.82 2.60 -8.27
N GLY A 408 -5.14 2.02 -7.28
CA GLY A 408 -5.76 1.45 -6.09
C GLY A 408 -6.72 2.38 -5.34
N PHE A 409 -6.47 3.70 -5.34
CA PHE A 409 -7.35 4.67 -4.69
C PHE A 409 -8.72 4.76 -5.38
N TRP A 410 -8.75 4.92 -6.70
CA TRP A 410 -10.00 4.99 -7.46
C TRP A 410 -10.76 3.66 -7.46
N LEU A 411 -10.02 2.53 -7.47
CA LEU A 411 -10.65 1.20 -7.38
C LEU A 411 -11.35 0.96 -6.04
N ARG A 412 -10.91 1.63 -4.96
CA ARG A 412 -11.56 1.57 -3.65
C ARG A 412 -12.77 2.49 -3.56
N THR A 413 -12.66 3.70 -4.10
CA THR A 413 -13.62 4.78 -3.86
C THR A 413 -14.71 4.89 -4.91
N MET A 414 -14.50 4.34 -6.11
CA MET A 414 -15.46 4.42 -7.22
C MET A 414 -15.99 3.02 -7.57
N SER A 415 -17.24 2.94 -8.01
CA SER A 415 -17.87 1.66 -8.32
C SER A 415 -17.13 0.89 -9.42
N PRO A 416 -17.17 -0.45 -9.40
CA PRO A 416 -16.52 -1.28 -10.42
C PRO A 416 -16.99 -1.00 -11.85
N SER A 417 -18.24 -0.59 -12.03
CA SER A 417 -18.80 -0.21 -13.34
C SER A 417 -18.21 1.10 -13.88
N LEU A 418 -17.93 2.07 -13.01
CA LEU A 418 -17.27 3.33 -13.39
C LEU A 418 -15.80 3.13 -13.72
N THR A 419 -15.12 2.22 -13.02
CA THR A 419 -13.68 2.01 -13.17
C THR A 419 -13.32 0.99 -14.25
N HIS A 420 -14.29 0.28 -14.84
CA HIS A 420 -14.07 -0.84 -15.76
C HIS A 420 -13.15 -0.48 -16.93
N ASP A 421 -13.52 0.53 -17.72
CA ASP A 421 -12.83 0.87 -18.97
C ASP A 421 -11.42 1.39 -18.70
N ALA A 422 -11.29 2.25 -17.68
CA ALA A 422 -10.01 2.78 -17.24
C ALA A 422 -9.07 1.68 -16.70
N ALA A 423 -9.60 0.74 -15.93
CA ALA A 423 -8.85 -0.39 -15.40
C ALA A 423 -8.40 -1.35 -16.52
N SER A 424 -9.28 -1.61 -17.49
CA SER A 424 -8.96 -2.44 -18.67
C SER A 424 -7.83 -1.84 -19.50
N TRP A 425 -7.93 -0.53 -19.78
CA TRP A 425 -6.87 0.21 -20.48
C TRP A 425 -5.54 0.14 -19.72
N TYR A 426 -5.58 0.35 -18.39
CA TYR A 426 -4.37 0.37 -17.56
C TYR A 426 -3.67 -0.99 -17.55
N ASP A 427 -4.43 -2.07 -17.40
CA ASP A 427 -3.90 -3.43 -17.44
C ASP A 427 -3.32 -3.78 -18.80
N SER A 428 -3.96 -3.34 -19.90
CA SER A 428 -3.41 -3.50 -21.25
C SER A 428 -2.02 -2.84 -21.38
N ARG A 429 -1.88 -1.59 -20.90
CA ARG A 429 -0.58 -0.89 -20.95
C ARG A 429 0.49 -1.54 -20.06
N MET A 430 0.10 -2.02 -18.89
CA MET A 430 1.02 -2.76 -18.01
C MET A 430 1.47 -4.08 -18.65
N ARG A 431 0.58 -4.74 -19.35
CA ARG A 431 0.85 -5.98 -20.09
C ARG A 431 1.83 -5.74 -21.24
N ASP A 432 1.67 -4.65 -22.00
CA ASP A 432 2.61 -4.23 -23.02
C ASP A 432 4.02 -4.02 -22.43
N CYS A 433 4.14 -3.28 -21.32
CA CYS A 433 5.41 -3.11 -20.59
C CYS A 433 6.01 -4.45 -20.15
N MET A 434 5.17 -5.39 -19.70
CA MET A 434 5.63 -6.73 -19.29
C MET A 434 6.12 -7.55 -20.48
N SER A 435 5.45 -7.43 -21.65
CA SER A 435 5.91 -8.05 -22.91
C SER A 435 7.30 -7.56 -23.31
N ASP A 436 7.54 -6.26 -23.20
CA ASP A 436 8.87 -5.67 -23.47
C ASP A 436 9.93 -6.17 -22.48
N ILE A 437 9.59 -6.24 -21.17
CA ILE A 437 10.51 -6.73 -20.15
C ILE A 437 10.82 -8.21 -20.31
N ALA A 438 9.81 -9.01 -20.64
CA ALA A 438 9.95 -10.45 -20.84
C ALA A 438 10.52 -10.83 -22.22
N CYS A 439 10.65 -9.88 -23.14
CA CYS A 439 11.00 -10.12 -24.55
C CYS A 439 10.14 -11.22 -25.19
N ALA A 440 8.85 -11.28 -24.80
CA ALA A 440 7.89 -12.29 -25.26
C ALA A 440 6.45 -11.77 -25.11
N PRO A 441 5.52 -12.17 -25.97
CA PRO A 441 4.12 -11.78 -25.84
C PRO A 441 3.50 -12.37 -24.57
N ILE A 442 2.71 -11.56 -23.88
CA ILE A 442 2.01 -11.94 -22.65
C ILE A 442 0.55 -12.26 -23.00
N SER A 443 0.16 -13.53 -22.98
CA SER A 443 -1.23 -13.98 -23.17
C SER A 443 -2.11 -13.63 -21.94
N ASP A 444 -3.43 -13.81 -22.04
CA ASP A 444 -4.35 -13.58 -20.91
C ASP A 444 -4.03 -14.50 -19.74
N ALA A 445 -3.76 -15.77 -19.99
CA ALA A 445 -3.35 -16.72 -18.95
C ALA A 445 -2.02 -16.33 -18.30
N THR A 446 -1.05 -15.88 -19.09
CA THR A 446 0.24 -15.39 -18.58
C THR A 446 0.08 -14.10 -17.78
N TRP A 447 -0.79 -13.17 -18.21
CA TRP A 447 -1.11 -11.95 -17.46
C TRP A 447 -1.80 -12.27 -16.12
N LEU A 448 -2.74 -13.22 -16.15
CA LEU A 448 -3.37 -13.72 -14.92
C LEU A 448 -2.31 -14.20 -13.93
N HIS A 449 -1.38 -15.04 -14.37
CA HIS A 449 -0.28 -15.55 -13.53
C HIS A 449 0.66 -14.41 -13.07
N ALA A 450 1.11 -13.53 -13.96
CA ALA A 450 2.01 -12.41 -13.63
C ALA A 450 1.40 -11.47 -12.58
N SER A 451 0.09 -11.31 -12.59
CA SER A 451 -0.66 -10.44 -11.67
C SER A 451 -0.96 -11.07 -10.31
N LEU A 452 -0.64 -12.34 -10.10
CA LEU A 452 -0.71 -12.96 -8.78
C LEU A 452 0.44 -12.47 -7.88
N PRO A 453 0.24 -12.47 -6.54
CA PRO A 453 1.33 -12.21 -5.61
C PRO A 453 2.42 -13.30 -5.70
N GLY A 454 3.63 -12.95 -5.30
CA GLY A 454 4.76 -13.88 -5.33
C GLY A 454 4.55 -15.14 -4.48
N SER A 455 3.76 -15.06 -3.42
CA SER A 455 3.35 -16.20 -2.58
C SER A 455 2.39 -17.17 -3.28
N LEU A 456 1.84 -16.78 -4.41
CA LEU A 456 1.03 -17.62 -5.30
C LEU A 456 1.76 -17.94 -6.62
N GLY A 457 3.07 -17.81 -6.68
CA GLY A 457 3.89 -18.08 -7.85
C GLY A 457 3.96 -16.92 -8.87
N GLY A 458 3.18 -15.84 -8.71
CA GLY A 458 3.15 -14.69 -9.62
C GLY A 458 4.33 -13.73 -9.48
N LEU A 459 4.29 -12.62 -10.21
CA LEU A 459 5.30 -11.55 -10.18
C LEU A 459 4.92 -10.40 -9.24
N GLY A 460 3.75 -10.42 -8.62
CA GLY A 460 3.28 -9.38 -7.71
C GLY A 460 2.89 -8.08 -8.41
N LEU A 461 2.52 -8.12 -9.67
CA LEU A 461 1.88 -7.02 -10.38
C LEU A 461 0.42 -6.90 -9.93
N THR A 462 -0.06 -5.69 -9.68
CA THR A 462 -1.46 -5.50 -9.28
C THR A 462 -2.30 -5.21 -10.52
N SER A 463 -3.14 -6.15 -10.94
CA SER A 463 -4.11 -5.92 -12.00
C SER A 463 -5.26 -5.06 -11.48
N ALA A 464 -5.53 -3.94 -12.13
CA ALA A 464 -6.63 -3.03 -11.81
C ALA A 464 -7.98 -3.71 -12.05
N MET A 465 -8.12 -4.43 -13.16
CA MET A 465 -9.34 -5.19 -13.51
C MET A 465 -9.68 -6.26 -12.46
N SER A 466 -8.67 -6.99 -12.03
CA SER A 466 -8.88 -8.10 -11.09
C SER A 466 -9.14 -7.65 -9.66
N THR A 467 -8.66 -6.47 -9.27
CA THR A 467 -8.75 -6.00 -7.88
C THR A 467 -9.94 -5.09 -7.62
N ARG A 468 -10.58 -4.52 -8.66
CA ARG A 468 -11.59 -3.46 -8.50
C ARG A 468 -12.78 -3.85 -7.61
N HIS A 469 -13.34 -5.06 -7.75
CA HIS A 469 -14.49 -5.50 -6.96
C HIS A 469 -14.10 -5.70 -5.48
N ALA A 470 -13.06 -6.48 -5.23
CA ALA A 470 -12.59 -6.73 -3.87
C ALA A 470 -12.12 -5.44 -3.16
N ALA A 471 -11.50 -4.51 -3.89
CA ALA A 471 -11.05 -3.23 -3.34
C ALA A 471 -12.24 -2.34 -2.98
N HIS A 472 -13.24 -2.23 -3.86
CA HIS A 472 -14.45 -1.43 -3.63
C HIS A 472 -15.26 -1.99 -2.46
N TYR A 473 -15.50 -3.30 -2.45
CA TYR A 473 -16.20 -3.96 -1.36
C TYR A 473 -15.48 -3.77 -0.02
N ALA A 474 -14.16 -3.94 0.01
CA ALA A 474 -13.36 -3.75 1.22
C ALA A 474 -13.40 -2.31 1.76
N SER A 475 -13.43 -1.32 0.86
CA SER A 475 -13.56 0.09 1.22
C SER A 475 -14.90 0.37 1.89
N TRP A 476 -15.98 -0.11 1.30
CA TRP A 476 -17.31 0.01 1.88
C TRP A 476 -17.45 -0.76 3.20
N ALA A 477 -16.95 -1.97 3.27
CA ALA A 477 -16.95 -2.76 4.49
C ALA A 477 -16.18 -2.06 5.64
N ALA A 478 -15.14 -1.31 5.32
CA ALA A 478 -14.41 -0.51 6.31
C ALA A 478 -15.14 0.79 6.71
N SER A 479 -15.97 1.34 5.83
CA SER A 479 -16.59 2.67 6.00
C SER A 479 -18.06 2.61 6.38
N TRP A 480 -18.74 1.49 6.18
CA TRP A 480 -20.21 1.36 6.27
C TRP A 480 -20.78 1.91 7.59
N ALA A 481 -20.26 1.45 8.72
CA ALA A 481 -20.76 1.84 10.03
C ALA A 481 -20.69 3.35 10.29
N ASN A 482 -19.72 4.05 9.69
CA ASN A 482 -19.59 5.50 9.86
C ASN A 482 -20.43 6.26 8.86
N VAL A 483 -20.50 5.78 7.62
CA VAL A 483 -21.39 6.37 6.59
C VAL A 483 -22.85 6.30 7.02
N THR A 484 -23.30 5.16 7.57
CA THR A 484 -24.67 5.01 8.08
C THR A 484 -24.95 5.90 9.28
N ARG A 485 -23.96 6.18 10.14
CA ARG A 485 -24.11 7.13 11.25
C ARG A 485 -24.18 8.59 10.78
N MET A 486 -23.40 8.95 9.76
CA MET A 486 -23.45 10.29 9.16
C MET A 486 -24.78 10.55 8.45
N PHE A 487 -25.41 9.50 7.91
CA PHE A 487 -26.64 9.61 7.09
C PHE A 487 -27.70 8.58 7.49
N PRO A 488 -28.24 8.62 8.71
CA PRO A 488 -29.16 7.60 9.20
C PRO A 488 -30.46 7.50 8.39
N THR A 489 -30.84 8.56 7.69
CA THR A 489 -32.10 8.62 6.89
C THR A 489 -31.89 8.35 5.41
N ALA A 490 -30.66 8.42 4.90
CA ALA A 490 -30.37 8.34 3.47
C ALA A 490 -29.85 6.97 3.04
N VAL A 491 -29.29 6.18 3.95
CA VAL A 491 -28.69 4.88 3.62
C VAL A 491 -29.70 3.77 3.87
N PRO A 492 -29.86 2.79 2.95
CA PRO A 492 -30.55 1.55 3.25
C PRO A 492 -29.91 0.91 4.48
N LEU A 493 -30.61 0.88 5.58
CA LEU A 493 -30.06 0.49 6.90
C LEU A 493 -30.00 -1.02 7.10
N SER A 494 -30.67 -1.79 6.25
CA SER A 494 -30.70 -3.25 6.34
C SER A 494 -30.12 -3.91 5.07
N THR A 495 -29.72 -5.15 5.22
CA THR A 495 -29.31 -5.99 4.08
C THR A 495 -30.41 -6.12 3.05
N ALA A 496 -31.71 -6.20 3.50
CA ALA A 496 -32.86 -6.27 2.62
C ALA A 496 -33.01 -4.98 1.80
N ASP A 497 -32.88 -3.82 2.44
CA ASP A 497 -32.98 -2.52 1.75
C ASP A 497 -31.84 -2.36 0.74
N LEU A 498 -30.62 -2.73 1.12
CA LEU A 498 -29.47 -2.71 0.21
C LEU A 498 -29.70 -3.66 -0.98
N ALA A 499 -30.32 -4.84 -0.74
CA ALA A 499 -30.58 -5.84 -1.78
C ALA A 499 -31.57 -5.36 -2.84
N THR A 500 -32.56 -4.54 -2.45
CA THR A 500 -33.62 -4.03 -3.33
C THR A 500 -33.33 -2.63 -3.89
N SER A 501 -32.41 -1.88 -3.31
CA SER A 501 -32.10 -0.49 -3.72
C SER A 501 -31.62 -0.40 -5.17
N ALA A 502 -32.21 0.50 -5.94
CA ALA A 502 -31.79 0.85 -7.30
C ALA A 502 -30.70 1.93 -7.33
N LEU A 503 -30.28 2.47 -6.18
CA LEU A 503 -29.29 3.52 -6.10
C LEU A 503 -27.92 3.05 -6.66
N PRO A 504 -27.23 3.84 -7.47
CA PRO A 504 -26.01 3.41 -8.15
C PRO A 504 -24.92 2.91 -7.21
N PHE A 505 -24.74 3.53 -6.04
CA PHE A 505 -23.79 3.05 -5.05
C PHE A 505 -24.16 1.66 -4.50
N ALA A 506 -25.46 1.42 -4.25
CA ALA A 506 -25.95 0.15 -3.75
C ALA A 506 -25.81 -0.97 -4.79
N VAL A 507 -26.13 -0.66 -6.06
CA VAL A 507 -25.90 -1.56 -7.19
C VAL A 507 -24.43 -1.92 -7.32
N GLY A 508 -23.53 -0.91 -7.29
CA GLY A 508 -22.09 -1.13 -7.36
C GLY A 508 -21.53 -1.94 -6.19
N LEU A 509 -22.09 -1.73 -4.99
CA LEU A 509 -21.68 -2.47 -3.80
C LEU A 509 -22.13 -3.93 -3.85
N ARG A 510 -23.39 -4.20 -4.29
CA ARG A 510 -23.89 -5.57 -4.50
C ARG A 510 -23.08 -6.33 -5.54
N ASP A 511 -22.77 -5.70 -6.67
CA ASP A 511 -21.91 -6.33 -7.70
C ASP A 511 -20.52 -6.68 -7.15
N ALA A 512 -19.93 -5.76 -6.39
CA ALA A 512 -18.62 -5.99 -5.75
C ALA A 512 -18.66 -7.13 -4.73
N HIS A 513 -19.70 -7.18 -3.88
CA HIS A 513 -19.93 -8.26 -2.92
C HIS A 513 -20.15 -9.59 -3.62
N ALA A 514 -21.11 -9.67 -4.56
CA ALA A 514 -21.44 -10.87 -5.28
C ALA A 514 -20.23 -11.45 -6.05
N THR A 515 -19.43 -10.59 -6.67
CA THR A 515 -18.20 -11.01 -7.37
C THR A 515 -17.14 -11.55 -6.41
N THR A 516 -16.97 -10.90 -5.25
CA THR A 516 -16.00 -11.35 -4.24
C THR A 516 -16.46 -12.64 -3.55
N ASN A 517 -17.79 -12.78 -3.32
CA ASN A 517 -18.38 -13.97 -2.73
C ASN A 517 -18.29 -15.19 -3.67
N ARG A 518 -18.54 -15.02 -4.97
CA ARG A 518 -18.30 -16.10 -5.96
C ARG A 518 -16.86 -16.61 -5.92
N ALA A 519 -15.88 -15.71 -5.77
CA ALA A 519 -14.48 -16.12 -5.61
C ALA A 519 -14.25 -16.93 -4.32
N LEU A 520 -14.95 -16.60 -3.24
CA LEU A 520 -14.86 -17.33 -1.98
C LEU A 520 -15.50 -18.73 -2.11
N THR A 521 -16.69 -18.83 -2.68
CA THR A 521 -17.37 -20.12 -2.91
C THR A 521 -16.51 -21.05 -3.79
N ALA A 522 -15.92 -20.53 -4.86
CA ALA A 522 -15.01 -21.31 -5.70
C ALA A 522 -13.80 -21.85 -4.92
N LEU A 523 -13.31 -21.11 -3.93
CA LEU A 523 -12.24 -21.59 -3.04
C LEU A 523 -12.72 -22.71 -2.10
N GLU A 524 -13.92 -22.59 -1.55
CA GLU A 524 -14.52 -23.56 -0.63
C GLU A 524 -14.77 -24.89 -1.32
N ASP A 525 -15.33 -24.87 -2.51
CA ASP A 525 -15.64 -26.06 -3.33
C ASP A 525 -14.34 -26.85 -3.68
N ASN A 526 -13.21 -26.16 -3.73
CA ASN A 526 -11.92 -26.74 -4.11
C ASN A 526 -10.95 -26.98 -2.94
N LEU A 527 -11.35 -26.66 -1.70
CA LEU A 527 -10.48 -26.80 -0.50
C LEU A 527 -9.88 -28.19 -0.31
N ASN A 528 -10.59 -29.24 -0.73
CA ASN A 528 -10.19 -30.63 -0.57
C ASN A 528 -9.57 -31.26 -1.82
N GLN A 529 -9.58 -30.55 -2.96
CA GLN A 529 -9.16 -31.09 -4.27
C GLN A 529 -7.75 -30.63 -4.68
N HIS A 530 -7.29 -29.50 -4.15
CA HIS A 530 -6.03 -28.88 -4.54
C HIS A 530 -5.14 -28.54 -3.34
N PRO A 531 -3.81 -28.55 -3.50
CA PRO A 531 -2.88 -28.04 -2.49
C PRO A 531 -2.96 -26.52 -2.42
N LEU A 532 -4.03 -25.97 -1.83
CA LEU A 532 -4.23 -24.55 -1.69
C LEU A 532 -3.05 -23.87 -0.98
N PRO A 533 -2.64 -22.70 -1.43
CA PRO A 533 -1.60 -21.94 -0.76
C PRO A 533 -1.96 -21.67 0.71
N PRO A 534 -0.97 -21.61 1.63
CA PRO A 534 -1.21 -21.35 3.06
C PRO A 534 -1.95 -20.02 3.35
N LEU A 535 -2.13 -19.19 2.33
CA LEU A 535 -2.80 -17.89 2.40
C LEU A 535 -4.31 -17.97 2.21
N ALA A 536 -4.87 -19.14 1.82
CA ALA A 536 -6.32 -19.29 1.67
C ALA A 536 -7.04 -18.92 2.97
N PRO A 537 -8.07 -18.05 2.92
CA PRO A 537 -8.78 -17.63 4.11
C PRO A 537 -9.51 -18.83 4.76
N LYS A 538 -9.41 -18.89 6.08
CA LYS A 538 -10.05 -19.96 6.87
C LYS A 538 -11.52 -19.69 7.21
N SER A 539 -12.07 -18.56 6.78
CA SER A 539 -13.42 -18.13 7.16
C SER A 539 -14.38 -18.37 6.01
N PRO A 540 -15.47 -19.10 6.22
CA PRO A 540 -16.35 -19.62 5.17
C PRO A 540 -17.33 -18.59 4.59
N SER A 541 -17.46 -17.38 5.12
CA SER A 541 -18.40 -16.39 4.61
C SER A 541 -17.85 -14.98 4.56
N LEU A 542 -18.25 -14.24 3.53
CA LEU A 542 -18.13 -12.80 3.47
C LEU A 542 -19.30 -12.17 4.21
N PRO A 543 -19.05 -11.37 5.27
CA PRO A 543 -20.15 -10.66 5.92
C PRO A 543 -20.75 -9.65 4.94
N GLU A 544 -22.07 -9.51 4.96
CA GLU A 544 -22.72 -8.40 4.27
C GLU A 544 -22.18 -7.07 4.81
N PRO A 545 -22.07 -6.01 3.99
CA PRO A 545 -21.57 -4.72 4.45
C PRO A 545 -22.35 -4.17 5.64
N THR A 546 -23.65 -4.43 5.69
CA THR A 546 -24.58 -4.01 6.75
C THR A 546 -24.39 -4.76 8.07
N GLU A 547 -23.78 -5.94 8.04
CA GLU A 547 -23.48 -6.77 9.22
C GLU A 547 -22.16 -6.35 9.88
N ILE A 548 -21.37 -5.51 9.21
CA ILE A 548 -20.08 -5.03 9.72
C ILE A 548 -20.33 -3.85 10.66
N GLY A 549 -20.73 -4.14 11.88
CA GLY A 549 -21.01 -3.12 12.91
C GLY A 549 -19.78 -2.36 13.38
N GLN A 550 -18.57 -2.87 13.11
CA GLN A 550 -17.30 -2.24 13.42
C GLN A 550 -16.32 -2.43 12.26
N ARG A 551 -15.41 -1.46 12.09
CA ARG A 551 -14.36 -1.52 11.08
C ARG A 551 -13.54 -2.81 11.20
N GLN A 552 -13.45 -3.57 10.13
CA GLN A 552 -12.62 -4.77 10.08
C GLN A 552 -11.16 -4.41 9.74
N PRO A 553 -10.20 -4.65 10.65
CA PRO A 553 -8.80 -4.44 10.33
C PRO A 553 -8.37 -5.35 9.18
N HIS A 554 -7.57 -4.80 8.26
CA HIS A 554 -7.02 -5.53 7.11
C HIS A 554 -8.06 -6.08 6.10
N ALA A 555 -9.30 -5.57 6.05
CA ALA A 555 -10.34 -5.99 5.12
C ALA A 555 -9.85 -6.02 3.66
N GLN A 556 -9.14 -5.00 3.21
CA GLN A 556 -8.60 -4.94 1.85
C GLN A 556 -7.66 -6.11 1.54
N LYS A 557 -6.73 -6.43 2.46
CA LYS A 557 -5.81 -7.55 2.28
C LYS A 557 -6.55 -8.87 2.23
N ARG A 558 -7.53 -9.07 3.12
CA ARG A 558 -8.35 -10.29 3.19
C ARG A 558 -9.12 -10.53 1.89
N PHE A 559 -9.86 -9.54 1.41
CA PHE A 559 -10.71 -9.70 0.23
C PHE A 559 -9.90 -9.77 -1.07
N ALA A 560 -8.80 -9.02 -1.15
CA ALA A 560 -7.86 -9.17 -2.25
C ALA A 560 -7.25 -10.59 -2.29
N THR A 561 -6.93 -11.17 -1.13
CA THR A 561 -6.40 -12.54 -1.05
C THR A 561 -7.43 -13.56 -1.54
N ILE A 562 -8.71 -13.44 -1.20
CA ILE A 562 -9.79 -14.30 -1.72
C ILE A 562 -9.80 -14.29 -3.25
N SER A 563 -9.89 -13.10 -3.84
CA SER A 563 -9.90 -12.94 -5.31
C SER A 563 -8.62 -13.48 -5.97
N GLN A 564 -7.47 -13.31 -5.32
CA GLN A 564 -6.18 -13.81 -5.82
C GLN A 564 -6.09 -15.34 -5.75
N CYS A 565 -6.55 -15.96 -4.66
CA CYS A 565 -6.56 -17.41 -4.53
C CYS A 565 -7.53 -18.08 -5.51
N ALA A 566 -8.71 -17.51 -5.76
CA ALA A 566 -9.64 -18.02 -6.77
C ALA A 566 -9.02 -18.00 -8.17
N ARG A 567 -8.40 -16.90 -8.55
CA ARG A 567 -7.67 -16.80 -9.86
C ARG A 567 -6.48 -17.74 -9.94
N TRP A 568 -5.82 -18.01 -8.81
CA TRP A 568 -4.75 -18.99 -8.77
C TRP A 568 -5.29 -20.39 -9.09
N LEU A 569 -6.46 -20.77 -8.55
CA LEU A 569 -7.12 -22.06 -8.86
C LEU A 569 -7.42 -22.16 -10.35
N ASP A 570 -8.07 -21.15 -10.95
CA ASP A 570 -8.39 -21.13 -12.38
C ASP A 570 -7.13 -21.34 -13.23
N GLY A 571 -6.05 -20.63 -12.91
CA GLY A 571 -4.77 -20.76 -13.62
C GLY A 571 -4.06 -22.09 -13.38
N PHE A 572 -4.18 -22.65 -12.17
CA PHE A 572 -3.58 -23.92 -11.80
C PHE A 572 -4.28 -25.10 -12.51
N ASP A 573 -5.59 -25.08 -12.59
CA ASP A 573 -6.37 -26.13 -13.24
C ASP A 573 -6.17 -26.15 -14.76
N ALA A 574 -6.02 -24.99 -15.36
CA ALA A 574 -5.72 -24.86 -16.79
C ALA A 574 -4.25 -25.20 -17.13
N ALA A 575 -3.36 -25.30 -16.13
CA ALA A 575 -1.93 -25.48 -16.35
C ALA A 575 -1.56 -26.94 -16.70
N THR A 576 -0.54 -27.11 -17.54
CA THR A 576 0.07 -28.43 -17.80
C THR A 576 0.74 -28.99 -16.53
N PRO A 577 0.95 -30.31 -16.42
CA PRO A 577 1.63 -30.91 -15.26
C PRO A 577 2.98 -30.23 -14.94
N ALA A 578 3.80 -29.96 -15.97
CA ALA A 578 5.08 -29.26 -15.77
C ALA A 578 4.89 -27.83 -15.23
N HIS A 579 3.87 -27.10 -15.72
CA HIS A 579 3.57 -25.77 -15.23
C HIS A 579 3.04 -25.81 -13.79
N ARG A 580 2.17 -26.79 -13.45
CA ARG A 580 1.69 -27.00 -12.06
C ARG A 580 2.86 -27.23 -11.08
N ALA A 581 3.81 -28.10 -11.44
CA ALA A 581 4.99 -28.36 -10.64
C ALA A 581 5.82 -27.09 -10.38
N VAL A 582 5.99 -26.28 -11.40
CA VAL A 582 6.69 -24.99 -11.31
C VAL A 582 5.92 -24.01 -10.42
N ILE A 583 4.60 -23.84 -10.60
CA ILE A 583 3.75 -22.96 -9.78
C ILE A 583 3.85 -23.34 -8.28
N LEU A 584 3.73 -24.65 -7.97
CA LEU A 584 3.79 -25.15 -6.57
C LEU A 584 5.14 -24.84 -5.91
N SER A 585 6.24 -24.99 -6.63
CA SER A 585 7.58 -24.65 -6.15
C SER A 585 7.76 -23.12 -6.00
N GLN A 586 7.30 -22.35 -6.99
CA GLN A 586 7.39 -20.87 -6.98
C GLN A 586 6.53 -20.23 -5.90
N SER A 587 5.50 -20.90 -5.41
CA SER A 587 4.63 -20.41 -4.34
C SER A 587 5.25 -20.58 -2.95
N GLN A 588 6.38 -21.24 -2.84
CA GLN A 588 7.03 -21.48 -1.55
C GLN A 588 7.80 -20.26 -1.04
N GLN A 589 8.00 -20.24 0.29
CA GLN A 589 8.74 -19.17 0.95
C GLN A 589 10.16 -19.05 0.38
N GLY A 590 10.56 -17.86 -0.05
CA GLY A 590 11.89 -17.59 -0.61
C GLY A 590 11.92 -17.46 -2.14
N ALA A 591 11.04 -18.13 -2.88
CA ALA A 591 11.09 -18.20 -4.33
C ALA A 591 10.93 -16.85 -5.06
N MET A 592 10.21 -15.89 -4.46
CA MET A 592 9.96 -14.57 -5.06
C MET A 592 11.04 -13.53 -4.77
N PHE A 593 11.95 -13.80 -3.84
CA PHE A 593 12.80 -12.74 -3.28
C PHE A 593 13.77 -12.11 -4.29
N ALA A 594 14.24 -12.84 -5.31
CA ALA A 594 15.06 -12.24 -6.37
C ALA A 594 14.32 -11.13 -7.15
N PHE A 595 13.00 -11.31 -7.35
CA PHE A 595 12.15 -10.32 -8.03
C PHE A 595 11.80 -9.13 -7.13
N ASN A 596 12.10 -9.21 -5.83
CA ASN A 596 12.00 -8.09 -4.89
C ASN A 596 13.33 -7.31 -4.79
N ALA A 597 14.42 -7.86 -5.31
CA ALA A 597 15.74 -7.29 -5.17
C ALA A 597 15.88 -6.02 -6.00
N VAL A 598 16.26 -4.94 -5.34
CA VAL A 598 16.69 -3.71 -6.02
C VAL A 598 18.13 -3.90 -6.49
N PRO A 599 18.42 -3.74 -7.78
CA PRO A 599 19.79 -3.87 -8.28
C PRO A 599 20.66 -2.74 -7.72
N THR A 600 21.63 -3.13 -6.92
CA THR A 600 22.67 -2.24 -6.38
C THR A 600 24.05 -2.80 -6.71
N VAL A 601 25.06 -1.95 -6.66
CA VAL A 601 26.45 -2.40 -6.87
C VAL A 601 26.81 -3.41 -5.78
N GLY A 602 27.16 -4.62 -6.19
CA GLY A 602 27.56 -5.72 -5.29
C GLY A 602 26.43 -6.58 -4.73
N HIS A 603 25.15 -6.17 -4.84
CA HIS A 603 24.03 -6.98 -4.41
C HIS A 603 22.76 -6.71 -5.24
N GLY A 604 21.94 -7.72 -5.45
CA GLY A 604 20.63 -7.59 -6.09
C GLY A 604 20.65 -7.55 -7.62
N ALA A 605 21.72 -7.13 -8.26
CA ALA A 605 21.80 -7.01 -9.71
C ALA A 605 21.96 -8.37 -10.41
N MET A 606 21.26 -8.55 -11.52
CA MET A 606 21.40 -9.66 -12.47
C MET A 606 21.85 -9.12 -13.84
N LEU A 607 22.51 -9.95 -14.62
CA LEU A 607 22.72 -9.63 -16.04
C LEU A 607 21.35 -9.50 -16.73
N PRO A 608 21.18 -8.55 -17.67
CA PRO A 608 19.88 -8.34 -18.34
C PRO A 608 19.30 -9.62 -18.93
N ALA A 609 20.09 -10.40 -19.66
CA ALA A 609 19.64 -11.68 -20.23
C ALA A 609 19.24 -12.71 -19.16
N SER A 610 19.95 -12.76 -18.02
CA SER A 610 19.60 -13.64 -16.90
C SER A 610 18.31 -13.22 -16.24
N PHE A 611 18.04 -11.91 -16.13
CA PHE A 611 16.78 -11.41 -15.57
C PHE A 611 15.58 -11.72 -16.47
N VAL A 612 15.73 -11.47 -17.78
CA VAL A 612 14.71 -11.85 -18.79
C VAL A 612 14.41 -13.34 -18.72
N ASN A 613 15.46 -14.17 -18.69
CA ASN A 613 15.31 -15.63 -18.56
C ASN A 613 14.60 -16.02 -17.26
N ALA A 614 14.91 -15.36 -16.14
CA ALA A 614 14.23 -15.60 -14.86
C ALA A 614 12.73 -15.24 -14.93
N VAL A 615 12.35 -14.15 -15.60
CA VAL A 615 10.95 -13.77 -15.85
C VAL A 615 10.26 -14.81 -16.73
N GLN A 616 10.91 -15.23 -17.81
CA GLN A 616 10.37 -16.24 -18.74
C GLN A 616 10.16 -17.60 -18.05
N LEU A 617 11.13 -18.06 -17.25
CA LEU A 617 10.98 -19.29 -16.45
C LEU A 617 9.81 -19.18 -15.47
N ARG A 618 9.68 -18.04 -14.78
CA ARG A 618 8.63 -17.84 -13.78
C ARG A 618 7.24 -17.83 -14.40
N LEU A 619 7.09 -17.22 -15.57
CA LEU A 619 5.82 -17.12 -16.29
C LEU A 619 5.57 -18.28 -17.25
N ARG A 620 6.48 -19.25 -17.29
CA ARG A 620 6.42 -20.37 -18.24
C ARG A 620 6.32 -19.90 -19.68
N LEU A 621 7.13 -18.93 -20.06
CA LEU A 621 7.28 -18.43 -21.42
C LEU A 621 8.40 -19.17 -22.16
N PRO A 622 8.38 -19.24 -23.49
CA PRO A 622 9.52 -19.71 -24.26
C PRO A 622 10.78 -18.91 -23.92
N LEU A 623 11.88 -19.60 -23.67
CA LEU A 623 13.15 -18.97 -23.29
C LEU A 623 13.83 -18.36 -24.52
N SER A 624 14.06 -17.05 -24.51
CA SER A 624 14.74 -16.34 -25.61
C SER A 624 16.18 -16.84 -25.81
N LEU A 625 16.83 -17.33 -24.76
CA LEU A 625 18.16 -17.94 -24.83
C LEU A 625 18.19 -19.23 -25.67
N LEU A 626 17.08 -19.97 -25.73
CA LEU A 626 16.94 -21.20 -26.51
C LEU A 626 16.30 -20.98 -27.90
N ALA A 627 16.00 -19.72 -28.26
CA ALA A 627 15.37 -19.42 -29.55
C ALA A 627 16.23 -19.96 -30.71
N GLY A 628 15.56 -20.68 -31.65
CA GLY A 628 16.20 -21.29 -32.82
C GLY A 628 16.94 -22.62 -32.57
N ILE A 629 16.98 -23.09 -31.29
CA ILE A 629 17.59 -24.37 -30.94
C ILE A 629 16.49 -25.46 -30.92
N THR A 630 16.54 -26.40 -31.86
CA THR A 630 15.56 -27.49 -31.99
C THR A 630 16.05 -28.82 -31.43
N THR A 631 17.37 -28.99 -31.31
CA THR A 631 17.99 -30.27 -30.93
C THR A 631 19.10 -30.02 -29.92
N CYS A 632 19.16 -30.83 -28.86
CA CYS A 632 20.19 -30.84 -27.85
C CYS A 632 21.42 -31.62 -28.31
N LYS A 633 22.58 -31.45 -27.68
CA LYS A 633 23.80 -32.25 -27.84
C LYS A 633 23.60 -33.75 -27.68
N CYS A 634 22.59 -34.17 -26.92
CA CYS A 634 22.24 -35.57 -26.71
C CYS A 634 21.40 -36.15 -27.87
N GLY A 635 21.13 -35.36 -28.92
CA GLY A 635 20.26 -35.77 -30.07
C GLY A 635 18.76 -35.67 -29.81
N CYS A 636 18.33 -35.35 -28.58
CA CYS A 636 16.90 -35.24 -28.28
C CYS A 636 16.36 -33.85 -28.69
N ALA A 637 15.04 -33.79 -28.95
CA ALA A 637 14.36 -32.54 -29.21
C ALA A 637 14.47 -31.57 -28.02
N MET A 638 14.69 -30.27 -28.33
CA MET A 638 14.72 -29.21 -27.35
C MET A 638 13.34 -28.61 -27.18
N ASP A 639 12.83 -28.55 -25.96
CA ASP A 639 11.59 -27.82 -25.65
C ASP A 639 11.84 -26.33 -25.47
N PRO A 640 10.88 -25.45 -25.76
CA PRO A 640 11.07 -24.01 -25.66
C PRO A 640 11.15 -23.49 -24.21
N PHE A 641 10.75 -24.27 -23.22
CA PHE A 641 10.70 -23.88 -21.81
C PHE A 641 11.95 -24.28 -21.03
N GLY A 642 12.85 -25.05 -21.66
CA GLY A 642 14.10 -25.49 -21.06
C GLY A 642 14.00 -26.71 -20.15
N ASP A 643 12.88 -27.42 -20.14
CA ASP A 643 12.70 -28.63 -19.31
C ASP A 643 13.72 -29.70 -19.65
N HIS A 644 14.00 -29.85 -20.94
CA HIS A 644 15.04 -30.78 -21.41
C HIS A 644 16.40 -30.41 -20.83
N VAL A 645 16.81 -29.14 -20.89
CA VAL A 645 18.12 -28.66 -20.33
C VAL A 645 18.20 -28.95 -18.83
N LEU A 646 17.09 -28.79 -18.11
CA LEU A 646 16.99 -29.03 -16.67
C LEU A 646 16.99 -30.52 -16.31
N SER A 647 16.87 -31.44 -17.27
CA SER A 647 16.80 -32.89 -17.06
C SER A 647 17.89 -33.66 -17.80
N CYS A 648 18.53 -33.09 -18.83
CA CYS A 648 19.44 -33.79 -19.73
C CYS A 648 20.81 -34.01 -19.06
N PRO A 649 21.32 -35.25 -19.02
CA PRO A 649 22.65 -35.55 -18.48
C PRO A 649 23.79 -34.77 -19.18
N SER A 650 23.68 -34.58 -20.53
CA SER A 650 24.69 -33.85 -21.30
C SER A 650 24.75 -32.35 -20.99
N CYS A 651 23.67 -31.76 -20.42
CA CYS A 651 23.64 -30.37 -19.98
C CYS A 651 23.95 -30.22 -18.49
N LEU A 652 23.91 -31.32 -17.71
CA LEU A 652 24.10 -31.28 -16.26
C LEU A 652 25.53 -30.94 -15.83
N CYS A 653 26.54 -31.20 -16.65
CA CYS A 653 27.95 -30.84 -16.39
C CYS A 653 28.11 -29.32 -16.19
N ASP A 654 27.24 -28.49 -16.76
CA ASP A 654 27.28 -27.05 -16.68
C ASP A 654 26.54 -26.47 -15.45
N ARG A 655 25.99 -27.32 -14.55
CA ARG A 655 25.26 -26.92 -13.34
C ARG A 655 26.14 -26.55 -12.15
N THR A 656 27.38 -27.03 -12.11
CA THR A 656 28.30 -26.80 -10.97
C THR A 656 28.43 -25.34 -10.58
N PRO A 657 28.62 -24.37 -11.50
CA PRO A 657 28.73 -22.98 -11.11
C PRO A 657 27.47 -22.41 -10.43
N GLY A 658 26.29 -22.86 -10.84
CA GLY A 658 25.04 -22.46 -10.23
C GLY A 658 24.84 -23.05 -8.83
N HIS A 659 25.21 -24.31 -8.65
CA HIS A 659 25.24 -24.96 -7.33
C HIS A 659 26.20 -24.23 -6.38
N ASP A 660 27.41 -23.91 -6.81
CA ASP A 660 28.41 -23.23 -6.00
C ASP A 660 27.96 -21.84 -5.54
N LEU A 661 27.22 -21.11 -6.36
CA LEU A 661 26.62 -19.85 -5.94
C LEU A 661 25.68 -20.02 -4.74
N VAL A 662 24.87 -21.07 -4.73
CA VAL A 662 23.96 -21.36 -3.59
C VAL A 662 24.77 -21.77 -2.38
N VAL A 663 25.78 -22.63 -2.52
CA VAL A 663 26.70 -23.04 -1.44
C VAL A 663 27.38 -21.82 -0.81
N ASP A 664 27.87 -20.87 -1.60
CA ASP A 664 28.51 -19.63 -1.12
C ASP A 664 27.55 -18.79 -0.27
N VAL A 665 26.29 -18.69 -0.67
CA VAL A 665 25.29 -17.94 0.10
C VAL A 665 24.95 -18.65 1.41
N VAL A 666 24.77 -19.98 1.41
CA VAL A 666 24.49 -20.76 2.62
C VAL A 666 25.66 -20.65 3.61
N ALA A 667 26.89 -20.75 3.13
CA ALA A 667 28.06 -20.57 3.94
C ALA A 667 28.21 -19.13 4.49
N SER A 668 27.93 -18.13 3.67
CA SER A 668 27.91 -16.72 4.11
C SER A 668 26.87 -16.48 5.20
N MET A 669 25.68 -17.03 5.05
CA MET A 669 24.62 -16.98 6.04
C MET A 669 25.02 -17.59 7.38
N ALA A 670 25.67 -18.76 7.35
CA ALA A 670 26.17 -19.43 8.55
C ALA A 670 27.27 -18.61 9.26
N ARG A 671 28.22 -18.04 8.51
CA ARG A 671 29.28 -17.17 9.07
C ARG A 671 28.67 -15.92 9.70
N HIS A 672 27.66 -15.35 9.08
CA HIS A 672 26.95 -14.18 9.61
C HIS A 672 26.30 -14.48 10.97
N ALA A 673 25.87 -15.71 11.17
CA ALA A 673 25.37 -16.24 12.45
C ALA A 673 26.49 -16.66 13.41
N SER A 674 27.70 -16.18 13.22
CA SER A 674 28.89 -16.51 14.03
C SER A 674 29.20 -18.03 14.11
N LYS A 675 28.90 -18.77 13.04
CA LYS A 675 29.25 -20.19 12.91
C LYS A 675 30.61 -20.32 12.25
N HIS A 676 31.43 -21.22 12.76
CA HIS A 676 32.70 -21.59 12.12
C HIS A 676 32.43 -22.48 10.91
N VAL A 677 32.79 -22.01 9.73
CA VAL A 677 32.49 -22.64 8.45
C VAL A 677 33.76 -23.09 7.77
N SER A 678 33.83 -24.36 7.42
CA SER A 678 34.84 -24.91 6.50
C SER A 678 34.17 -25.31 5.17
N TYR A 679 34.81 -25.00 4.06
CA TYR A 679 34.35 -25.39 2.72
C TYR A 679 35.05 -26.65 2.23
N SER A 680 34.30 -27.48 1.50
CA SER A 680 34.84 -28.58 0.73
C SER A 680 34.97 -28.32 -0.78
N SER A 681 34.26 -27.30 -1.32
CA SER A 681 34.08 -27.16 -2.78
C SER A 681 35.22 -26.51 -3.54
N ARG A 682 36.14 -25.75 -2.88
CA ARG A 682 37.22 -25.01 -3.58
C ARG A 682 38.64 -25.29 -3.10
N ARG A 683 38.83 -26.24 -2.18
CA ARG A 683 40.19 -26.67 -1.75
C ARG A 683 40.26 -28.18 -1.75
N PRO A 684 41.41 -28.75 -2.16
CA PRO A 684 41.63 -30.19 -2.00
C PRO A 684 41.37 -30.54 -0.53
N ARG A 685 40.56 -31.57 -0.33
CA ARG A 685 40.07 -32.09 0.94
C ARG A 685 41.02 -31.80 2.08
N ALA A 686 40.59 -31.05 3.08
CA ALA A 686 41.36 -30.95 4.32
C ALA A 686 41.46 -32.40 4.88
N ALA A 687 42.62 -33.00 4.76
CA ALA A 687 42.92 -34.39 5.12
C ALA A 687 42.77 -34.69 6.63
N SER A 688 42.31 -33.74 7.42
CA SER A 688 42.24 -33.84 8.88
C SER A 688 40.94 -34.29 9.50
N LEU A 689 39.86 -34.37 8.71
CA LEU A 689 38.60 -34.95 9.19
C LEU A 689 38.43 -36.26 8.45
N ALA A 690 38.65 -37.37 9.16
CA ALA A 690 38.49 -38.73 8.65
C ALA A 690 37.03 -39.10 8.36
N TYR A 691 36.46 -38.48 7.30
CA TYR A 691 35.20 -38.91 6.75
C TYR A 691 35.40 -40.06 5.77
N SER A 692 34.44 -40.94 5.70
CA SER A 692 34.40 -41.96 4.67
C SER A 692 34.66 -41.33 3.28
N PRO A 693 35.43 -41.99 2.39
CA PRO A 693 35.67 -41.50 1.02
C PRO A 693 34.39 -41.14 0.22
N ASN A 694 33.25 -41.68 0.65
CA ASN A 694 31.94 -41.43 0.05
C ASN A 694 31.19 -40.19 0.61
N TRP A 695 31.76 -39.51 1.62
CA TRP A 695 31.14 -38.39 2.26
C TRP A 695 31.84 -37.08 1.85
N CYS A 696 31.15 -36.30 1.03
CA CYS A 696 31.64 -34.98 0.58
C CYS A 696 30.54 -33.93 0.79
N PRO A 697 30.32 -33.45 2.05
CA PRO A 697 29.41 -32.36 2.30
C PRO A 697 30.01 -31.08 1.72
N ASP A 698 29.17 -30.18 1.21
CA ASP A 698 29.60 -28.89 0.64
C ASP A 698 30.13 -27.96 1.71
N ILE A 699 29.53 -27.97 2.91
CA ILE A 699 29.88 -27.10 4.02
C ILE A 699 29.95 -27.95 5.30
N THR A 700 31.00 -27.72 6.10
CA THR A 700 31.11 -28.25 7.46
C THR A 700 31.03 -27.10 8.47
N LEU A 701 30.06 -27.14 9.37
CA LEU A 701 29.98 -26.23 10.51
C LEU A 701 30.69 -26.88 11.68
N ILE A 702 31.83 -26.31 12.05
CA ILE A 702 32.68 -26.83 13.14
C ILE A 702 31.97 -26.51 14.48
N HIS A 703 31.74 -27.53 15.31
CA HIS A 703 30.99 -27.41 16.55
C HIS A 703 29.62 -26.74 16.38
N GLY A 704 28.93 -27.07 15.27
CA GLY A 704 27.67 -26.44 14.90
C GLY A 704 26.46 -26.97 15.67
N ALA A 705 26.55 -28.15 16.25
CA ALA A 705 25.50 -28.77 17.07
C ALA A 705 25.66 -28.39 18.56
N ARG A 706 24.59 -28.58 19.35
CA ARG A 706 24.56 -28.25 20.80
C ARG A 706 25.51 -29.12 21.63
N ASP A 707 25.79 -30.31 21.14
CA ASP A 707 26.66 -31.32 21.78
C ASP A 707 28.16 -31.15 21.38
N GLY A 708 28.51 -30.06 20.66
CA GLY A 708 29.86 -29.82 20.17
C GLY A 708 30.21 -30.56 18.89
N ASN A 709 29.30 -31.35 18.32
CA ASN A 709 29.51 -32.10 17.10
C ASN A 709 29.44 -31.18 15.85
N HIS A 710 29.93 -31.67 14.71
CA HIS A 710 29.88 -30.94 13.44
C HIS A 710 28.51 -31.08 12.77
N VAL A 711 28.07 -30.07 12.06
CA VAL A 711 26.93 -30.15 11.16
C VAL A 711 27.44 -30.13 9.72
N LEU A 712 27.08 -31.17 8.98
CA LEU A 712 27.44 -31.38 7.58
C LEU A 712 26.31 -30.92 6.70
N VAL A 713 26.48 -29.77 6.02
CA VAL A 713 25.45 -29.21 5.11
C VAL A 713 25.78 -29.65 3.68
N ASP A 714 24.83 -30.31 3.06
CA ASP A 714 24.92 -30.77 1.66
C ASP A 714 23.85 -30.09 0.83
N VAL A 715 24.26 -29.21 -0.06
CA VAL A 715 23.37 -28.38 -0.90
C VAL A 715 22.95 -29.19 -2.13
N THR A 716 21.73 -29.04 -2.58
CA THR A 716 21.23 -29.70 -3.79
C THR A 716 20.19 -28.82 -4.48
N CYS A 717 20.30 -28.69 -5.80
CA CYS A 717 19.40 -27.88 -6.63
C CYS A 717 18.65 -28.76 -7.66
N PRO A 718 17.65 -29.57 -7.25
CA PRO A 718 16.95 -30.48 -8.16
C PRO A 718 15.93 -29.73 -9.03
N SER A 719 15.58 -30.36 -10.17
CA SER A 719 14.54 -29.83 -11.06
C SER A 719 13.19 -30.53 -10.86
N VAL A 720 12.11 -29.76 -10.71
CA VAL A 720 10.74 -30.27 -10.52
C VAL A 720 10.11 -30.81 -11.81
N VAL A 721 10.72 -30.55 -12.99
CA VAL A 721 10.19 -30.95 -14.29
C VAL A 721 10.87 -32.19 -14.88
N THR A 722 11.74 -32.86 -14.12
CA THR A 722 12.33 -34.11 -14.57
C THR A 722 11.27 -35.22 -14.66
N ARG A 723 11.47 -36.18 -15.60
CA ARG A 723 10.55 -37.31 -15.78
C ARG A 723 10.26 -38.07 -14.48
N ALA A 724 11.25 -38.21 -13.60
CA ALA A 724 11.10 -38.89 -12.32
C ALA A 724 10.36 -38.05 -11.25
N ALA A 725 10.57 -36.73 -11.24
CA ALA A 725 9.99 -35.85 -10.23
C ALA A 725 8.56 -35.41 -10.57
N LEU A 726 8.26 -35.21 -11.85
CA LEU A 726 7.04 -34.56 -12.34
C LEU A 726 5.72 -35.19 -11.82
N PRO A 727 5.57 -36.52 -11.75
CA PRO A 727 4.33 -37.16 -11.29
C PRO A 727 3.93 -36.76 -9.86
N ALA A 728 4.90 -36.54 -8.99
CA ALA A 728 4.64 -36.07 -7.62
C ALA A 728 4.65 -34.55 -7.51
N ALA A 729 5.56 -33.88 -8.22
CA ALA A 729 5.76 -32.43 -8.13
C ALA A 729 4.58 -31.61 -8.66
N CYS A 730 3.78 -32.13 -9.61
CA CYS A 730 2.60 -31.45 -10.13
C CYS A 730 1.38 -31.51 -9.19
N HIS A 731 1.44 -32.28 -8.12
CA HIS A 731 0.35 -32.43 -7.14
C HIS A 731 0.74 -32.01 -5.74
N MET A 732 2.02 -32.07 -5.38
CA MET A 732 2.47 -31.80 -4.02
C MET A 732 3.61 -30.77 -3.98
N PRO A 733 3.45 -29.68 -3.21
CA PRO A 733 4.51 -28.70 -3.01
C PRO A 733 5.77 -29.35 -2.42
N LEU A 734 6.94 -28.96 -2.91
CA LEU A 734 8.25 -29.46 -2.45
C LEU A 734 8.46 -30.97 -2.60
N ALA A 735 7.66 -31.68 -3.39
CA ALA A 735 7.80 -33.12 -3.58
C ALA A 735 9.23 -33.51 -3.99
N THR A 736 9.83 -32.75 -4.90
CA THR A 736 11.20 -32.99 -5.39
C THR A 736 12.23 -32.72 -4.29
N ALA A 737 12.02 -31.66 -3.52
CA ALA A 737 12.90 -31.31 -2.40
C ALA A 737 12.82 -32.36 -1.28
N ILE A 738 11.62 -32.89 -0.99
CA ILE A 738 11.43 -33.99 -0.02
C ILE A 738 12.16 -35.25 -0.47
N ALA A 739 11.99 -35.65 -1.73
CA ALA A 739 12.69 -36.83 -2.28
C ALA A 739 14.22 -36.67 -2.24
N ALA A 740 14.73 -35.49 -2.62
CA ALA A 740 16.17 -35.19 -2.57
C ALA A 740 16.70 -35.21 -1.11
N THR A 741 15.93 -34.70 -0.16
CA THR A 741 16.26 -34.74 1.26
C THR A 741 16.38 -36.20 1.76
N ALA A 742 15.40 -37.03 1.44
CA ALA A 742 15.43 -38.47 1.81
C ALA A 742 16.63 -39.20 1.17
N MET A 743 16.95 -38.92 -0.09
CA MET A 743 18.12 -39.50 -0.75
C MET A 743 19.43 -39.07 -0.07
N LYS A 744 19.57 -37.85 0.39
CA LYS A 744 20.76 -37.39 1.11
C LYS A 744 20.86 -38.07 2.47
N HIS A 745 19.80 -38.16 3.24
CA HIS A 745 19.80 -38.90 4.48
C HIS A 745 20.18 -40.39 4.29
N ALA A 746 19.62 -41.04 3.27
CA ALA A 746 19.98 -42.43 2.93
C ALA A 746 21.48 -42.55 2.51
N ARG A 747 22.01 -41.62 1.74
CA ARG A 747 23.41 -41.59 1.31
C ARG A 747 24.41 -41.50 2.47
N TYR A 748 24.11 -40.61 3.42
CA TYR A 748 25.00 -40.37 4.54
C TYR A 748 24.80 -41.38 5.69
N GLY A 749 23.64 -42.05 5.76
CA GLY A 749 23.34 -43.04 6.79
C GLY A 749 23.44 -42.48 8.22
N ASN A 750 23.77 -43.34 9.18
CA ASN A 750 24.04 -42.92 10.55
C ASN A 750 25.48 -42.43 10.71
N VAL A 751 25.73 -41.18 10.46
CA VAL A 751 27.03 -40.49 10.57
C VAL A 751 27.33 -40.07 12.01
N HIS A 752 27.02 -40.92 12.96
CA HIS A 752 27.27 -40.60 14.35
C HIS A 752 28.77 -40.30 14.60
N PRO A 753 29.16 -39.21 15.27
CA PRO A 753 28.37 -38.29 16.08
C PRO A 753 27.91 -37.01 15.32
N HIS A 754 28.07 -36.90 14.01
CA HIS A 754 27.80 -35.66 13.24
C HIS A 754 26.33 -35.63 12.79
N THR A 755 25.82 -34.42 12.57
CA THR A 755 24.49 -34.20 12.03
C THR A 755 24.57 -33.83 10.55
N VAL A 756 23.83 -34.53 9.70
CA VAL A 756 23.67 -34.19 8.27
C VAL A 756 22.46 -33.27 8.10
N LEU A 757 22.64 -32.19 7.34
CA LEU A 757 21.61 -31.20 7.02
C LEU A 757 21.53 -31.03 5.49
N PRO A 758 20.58 -31.70 4.81
CA PRO A 758 20.32 -31.46 3.41
C PRO A 758 19.70 -30.05 3.23
N PHE A 759 20.36 -29.18 2.47
CA PHE A 759 19.85 -27.88 2.10
C PHE A 759 19.42 -27.93 0.63
N VAL A 760 18.13 -28.11 0.38
CA VAL A 760 17.61 -28.34 -0.97
C VAL A 760 16.87 -27.10 -1.47
N VAL A 761 17.28 -26.59 -2.64
CA VAL A 761 16.61 -25.49 -3.36
C VAL A 761 16.14 -26.01 -4.71
N GLU A 762 14.83 -26.16 -4.88
CA GLU A 762 14.28 -26.53 -6.19
C GLU A 762 14.60 -25.45 -7.24
N HIS A 763 14.79 -25.84 -8.50
CA HIS A 763 15.14 -24.87 -9.55
C HIS A 763 14.14 -23.71 -9.64
N ALA A 764 12.86 -23.94 -9.36
CA ALA A 764 11.82 -22.92 -9.36
C ALA A 764 11.76 -22.10 -8.04
N GLY A 765 12.62 -22.38 -7.06
CA GLY A 765 12.88 -21.57 -5.87
C GLY A 765 12.33 -22.10 -4.56
N GLY A 766 11.67 -23.26 -4.53
CA GLY A 766 11.19 -23.89 -3.30
C GLY A 766 12.36 -24.43 -2.46
N ILE A 767 12.38 -24.12 -1.13
CA ILE A 767 13.41 -24.57 -0.19
C ILE A 767 12.80 -25.63 0.73
N ASN A 768 13.52 -26.75 0.98
CA ASN A 768 13.05 -27.81 1.84
C ASN A 768 12.88 -27.36 3.30
N LYS A 769 12.13 -28.15 4.08
CA LYS A 769 11.82 -27.85 5.49
C LYS A 769 13.09 -27.70 6.35
N GLU A 770 14.06 -28.59 6.19
CA GLU A 770 15.31 -28.57 6.95
C GLU A 770 16.17 -27.35 6.59
N GLY A 771 16.28 -26.99 5.32
CA GLY A 771 16.94 -25.77 4.88
C GLY A 771 16.30 -24.51 5.45
N MET A 772 14.96 -24.48 5.51
CA MET A 772 14.25 -23.36 6.13
C MET A 772 14.38 -23.32 7.65
N GLN A 773 14.52 -24.47 8.31
CA GLN A 773 14.82 -24.53 9.75
C GLN A 773 16.23 -23.99 10.02
N PHE A 774 17.20 -24.40 9.23
CA PHE A 774 18.58 -23.90 9.32
C PHE A 774 18.63 -22.39 9.08
N PHE A 775 17.93 -21.91 8.07
CA PHE A 775 17.80 -20.47 7.82
C PHE A 775 17.26 -19.70 9.05
N ARG A 776 16.20 -20.22 9.69
CA ARG A 776 15.60 -19.58 10.87
C ARG A 776 16.59 -19.61 12.06
N MET A 777 17.29 -20.71 12.26
CA MET A 777 18.34 -20.82 13.29
C MET A 777 19.43 -19.76 13.09
N CYS A 778 19.91 -19.57 11.86
CA CYS A 778 20.90 -18.54 11.55
C CYS A 778 20.35 -17.11 11.75
N ARG A 779 19.10 -16.86 11.33
CA ARG A 779 18.40 -15.60 11.56
C ARG A 779 18.30 -15.24 13.05
N ASP A 780 17.89 -16.21 13.86
CA ASP A 780 17.66 -16.02 15.29
C ASP A 780 18.99 -15.82 16.04
N ALA A 781 20.04 -16.55 15.65
CA ALA A 781 21.40 -16.32 16.15
C ALA A 781 21.96 -14.95 15.79
N ALA A 782 21.57 -14.38 14.67
CA ALA A 782 21.94 -13.03 14.24
C ALA A 782 20.96 -11.94 14.71
N ASP A 783 19.95 -12.27 15.53
CA ASP A 783 18.85 -11.35 15.95
C ASP A 783 18.20 -10.62 14.75
N ASN A 784 18.07 -11.31 13.61
CA ASN A 784 17.62 -10.76 12.33
C ASN A 784 18.35 -9.47 11.87
N LYS A 785 19.56 -9.21 12.38
CA LYS A 785 20.39 -8.05 12.02
C LYS A 785 21.44 -8.42 10.97
N LEU A 786 21.87 -7.41 10.22
CA LEU A 786 22.99 -7.52 9.28
C LEU A 786 24.26 -6.96 9.95
N ASN A 787 25.42 -7.58 9.69
CA ASN A 787 26.71 -6.98 10.03
C ASN A 787 27.00 -5.76 9.11
N ALA A 788 28.02 -4.96 9.42
CA ALA A 788 28.33 -3.74 8.70
C ALA A 788 28.46 -3.99 7.18
N ARG A 789 29.27 -4.99 6.78
CA ARG A 789 29.49 -5.31 5.36
C ARG A 789 28.19 -5.68 4.61
N ALA A 790 27.34 -6.52 5.19
CA ALA A 790 26.08 -6.90 4.57
C ALA A 790 25.07 -5.73 4.60
N SER A 791 25.13 -4.89 5.62
CA SER A 791 24.32 -3.67 5.71
C SER A 791 24.68 -2.69 4.59
N ASP A 792 25.94 -2.49 4.29
CA ASP A 792 26.42 -1.62 3.20
C ASP A 792 25.97 -2.11 1.82
N LEU A 793 25.85 -3.42 1.64
CA LEU A 793 25.36 -4.04 0.41
C LEU A 793 23.83 -4.07 0.33
N SER A 794 23.13 -3.83 1.45
CA SER A 794 21.68 -3.95 1.52
C SER A 794 20.96 -2.77 0.86
N SER A 795 19.76 -3.02 0.34
CA SER A 795 18.85 -2.00 -0.15
C SER A 795 17.64 -1.86 0.76
N TRP A 796 16.72 -0.94 0.45
CA TRP A 796 15.47 -0.83 1.19
C TRP A 796 14.64 -2.14 1.20
N SER A 797 14.82 -3.01 0.19
CA SER A 797 14.13 -4.31 0.09
C SER A 797 14.82 -5.43 0.86
N SER A 798 16.03 -5.22 1.39
CA SER A 798 16.88 -6.26 1.99
C SER A 798 17.50 -5.86 3.35
N LYS A 799 16.85 -4.98 4.10
CA LYS A 799 17.40 -4.35 5.33
C LYS A 799 17.61 -5.29 6.54
N GLY A 800 17.04 -6.46 6.57
CA GLY A 800 17.19 -7.43 7.66
C GLY A 800 17.80 -8.72 7.16
N PHE A 801 18.33 -9.54 8.07
CA PHE A 801 18.90 -10.85 7.77
C PHE A 801 18.01 -11.69 6.85
N SER A 802 16.72 -11.80 7.22
CA SER A 802 15.76 -12.62 6.46
C SER A 802 15.64 -12.18 5.00
N ASN A 803 15.41 -10.89 4.77
CA ASN A 803 15.23 -10.38 3.42
C ASN A 803 16.55 -10.44 2.61
N PHE A 804 17.67 -10.11 3.23
CA PHE A 804 18.97 -10.12 2.56
C PHE A 804 19.35 -11.52 2.10
N PHE A 805 19.31 -12.52 3.00
CA PHE A 805 19.75 -13.88 2.66
C PHE A 805 18.73 -14.64 1.80
N LEU A 806 17.42 -14.43 1.97
CA LEU A 806 16.43 -15.00 1.04
C LEU A 806 16.56 -14.39 -0.36
N GLN A 807 16.85 -13.10 -0.48
CA GLN A 807 17.17 -12.49 -1.77
C GLN A 807 18.46 -13.07 -2.37
N SER A 808 19.51 -13.21 -1.57
CA SER A 808 20.79 -13.78 -2.01
C SER A 808 20.61 -15.22 -2.50
N LEU A 809 19.88 -16.06 -1.78
CA LEU A 809 19.58 -17.45 -2.18
C LEU A 809 18.78 -17.51 -3.49
N SER A 810 17.71 -16.73 -3.58
CA SER A 810 16.86 -16.68 -4.79
C SER A 810 17.64 -16.15 -6.00
N LEU A 811 18.49 -15.13 -5.82
CA LEU A 811 19.38 -14.59 -6.85
C LEU A 811 20.45 -15.60 -7.28
N ALA A 812 21.09 -16.29 -6.34
CA ALA A 812 22.08 -17.31 -6.63
C ALA A 812 21.48 -18.44 -7.50
N ASN A 813 20.30 -18.93 -7.12
CA ASN A 813 19.59 -19.93 -7.90
C ASN A 813 19.26 -19.45 -9.33
N LEU A 814 18.66 -18.25 -9.50
CA LEU A 814 18.33 -17.72 -10.81
C LEU A 814 19.53 -17.33 -11.67
N LYS A 815 20.62 -16.82 -11.08
CA LYS A 815 21.88 -16.56 -11.77
C LYS A 815 22.50 -17.87 -12.27
N GLY A 816 22.46 -18.92 -11.44
CA GLY A 816 22.91 -20.25 -11.80
C GLY A 816 22.14 -20.85 -12.98
N LEU A 817 20.82 -20.70 -12.97
CA LEU A 817 19.98 -21.11 -14.10
C LEU A 817 20.27 -20.29 -15.37
N GLY A 818 20.38 -18.97 -15.24
CA GLY A 818 20.76 -18.10 -16.36
C GLY A 818 22.09 -18.48 -16.98
N HIS A 819 23.11 -18.79 -16.17
CA HIS A 819 24.40 -19.30 -16.62
C HIS A 819 24.25 -20.63 -17.35
N LEU A 820 23.53 -21.60 -16.79
CA LEU A 820 23.29 -22.92 -17.39
C LEU A 820 22.69 -22.78 -18.81
N PHE A 821 21.62 -21.99 -18.95
CA PHE A 821 20.97 -21.80 -20.25
C PHE A 821 21.87 -21.06 -21.25
N MET A 822 22.62 -20.04 -20.82
CA MET A 822 23.56 -19.34 -21.70
C MET A 822 24.68 -20.25 -22.24
N VAL A 823 25.31 -21.04 -21.34
CA VAL A 823 26.40 -21.95 -21.72
C VAL A 823 25.90 -23.07 -22.62
N THR A 824 24.75 -23.68 -22.26
CA THR A 824 24.13 -24.72 -23.08
C THR A 824 23.79 -24.20 -24.49
N ALA A 825 23.15 -23.03 -24.57
CA ALA A 825 22.79 -22.42 -25.86
C ALA A 825 24.03 -22.08 -26.71
N ALA A 826 25.05 -21.45 -26.09
CA ALA A 826 26.30 -21.13 -26.78
C ALA A 826 27.01 -22.40 -27.30
N SER A 827 27.07 -23.43 -26.48
CA SER A 827 27.72 -24.70 -26.80
C SER A 827 26.99 -25.51 -27.89
N ILE A 828 25.66 -25.43 -27.99
CA ILE A 828 24.89 -26.05 -29.07
C ILE A 828 25.07 -25.26 -30.38
N ARG A 829 25.06 -23.91 -30.32
CA ARG A 829 25.25 -23.08 -31.52
C ARG A 829 26.67 -23.15 -32.08
N ALA A 830 27.66 -23.50 -31.26
CA ALA A 830 29.06 -23.67 -31.68
C ALA A 830 29.34 -25.08 -32.28
N ALA A 831 28.49 -26.06 -31.98
CA ALA A 831 28.54 -27.43 -32.55
C ALA A 831 27.74 -27.55 -33.87
#